data_cb446157d5f639b01442638a29057158
#
_entry.id   cb446157d5f639b01442638a29057158
#
_cell.length_a   1.000
_cell.length_b   1.000
_cell.length_c   1.000
_cell.angle_alpha   90.00
_cell.angle_beta   90.00
_cell.angle_gamma   90.00
#
_symmetry.space_group_name_H-M   'P 1'
#
loop_
_entity.id
_entity.type
_entity.pdbx_description
1 polymer ?
#
loop_
_entity_poly.entity_id
_entity_poly.type
_entity_poly.pdbx_seq_one_letter_code
_entity_poly.pdbx_strand_id
1 'polypeptide(L)'
;MIKNLHRFLLVFLLPILGISQIYEPVKWNFSKQQISESLYELVFTADIDPGWAIYSNDLLNGEVDCDVEICPIPVSFEFNKMDSNEMSLNGGIIEIDENKNSSQDPIFLMKVTKFVKKATFKQLVEIKNKDAYLSGFLTYMTCDDTKCLPPTDVDFSFNFGSIKQESNTDQAIEDLEENILGLYGFSPDQISESFDLCNTNSVNSIKSNSSLINIFFLGLIGGLLALLTPCVFPMIPLTVSFFTKKDNNNGTRNAIVYGLFIFLVYVLLSVPFHLLDSVNPDILNDISTNITLNVFFFFIFLIFAFSFFGFFDLTLPSSWATSSTNKESVGGIVSIFFMALTLAIVSFSCTGPILGSLLAGSLTADSGAWQLTVGMGGFGFALGLPFALFAMFPKFLEKLPRSGGWLNTLKVTLGFVELALALKFLSNADLVAHWGILKIELFLILWVLIFFALGIYLLGKIKFPKDSPVNKISKGRLISAILVIIFSFYLASGLIYSGEKKSYRALSLLSGLAPPLSYSYFFPSDCPNNLNCFKDLKSGMDYAKSVNKPILLDFTGYACVNCRKMEEHVWPLKDVDKLLRDKFVLISLYVDDKKSLPDLEKINVNRISGKGVRKLNNYGHKWAYFQARYFNVNSQPYYLIMDPNSYSILNSPVGYTPDEMEYINFLNCGLSSFKKLNKN
;
A
#
# COMPACT_ATOMS: atom_id res chain seq x y z
N MET A 1 10.18 -19.48 34.44
CA MET A 1 10.45 -18.24 33.68
C MET A 1 10.64 -18.47 32.19
N ILE A 2 11.40 -19.46 31.78
CA ILE A 2 11.64 -19.81 30.35
C ILE A 2 10.35 -20.23 29.61
N LYS A 3 9.41 -20.95 30.23
CA LYS A 3 8.12 -21.33 29.63
C LYS A 3 7.19 -20.14 29.30
N ASN A 4 7.30 -19.02 30.01
CA ASN A 4 6.45 -17.84 29.75
C ASN A 4 7.11 -16.89 28.76
N LEU A 5 8.44 -16.89 28.63
CA LEU A 5 9.17 -16.15 27.60
C LEU A 5 8.89 -16.72 26.19
N HIS A 6 8.76 -18.05 26.07
CA HIS A 6 8.37 -18.70 24.82
C HIS A 6 6.95 -18.32 24.39
N ARG A 7 6.01 -18.22 25.32
CA ARG A 7 4.63 -17.77 25.02
C ARG A 7 4.58 -16.29 24.64
N PHE A 8 5.46 -15.47 25.21
CA PHE A 8 5.54 -14.05 24.90
C PHE A 8 6.23 -13.79 23.55
N LEU A 9 7.30 -14.53 23.26
CA LEU A 9 7.97 -14.53 21.95
C LEU A 9 6.99 -15.00 20.85
N LEU A 10 6.16 -16.02 21.16
CA LEU A 10 5.15 -16.55 20.25
C LEU A 10 4.04 -15.54 19.96
N VAL A 11 3.59 -14.74 20.92
CA VAL A 11 2.54 -13.72 20.73
C VAL A 11 3.07 -12.48 19.99
N PHE A 12 4.36 -12.16 20.12
CA PHE A 12 4.98 -11.02 19.40
C PHE A 12 5.58 -11.41 18.04
N LEU A 13 5.90 -12.69 17.85
CA LEU A 13 6.26 -13.25 16.54
C LEU A 13 5.02 -13.61 15.71
N LEU A 14 3.85 -13.73 16.33
CA LEU A 14 2.59 -13.99 15.61
C LEU A 14 2.29 -12.97 14.49
N PRO A 15 2.49 -11.64 14.62
CA PRO A 15 2.29 -10.73 13.49
C PRO A 15 3.45 -10.75 12.47
N ILE A 16 4.63 -11.25 12.84
CA ILE A 16 5.77 -11.42 11.91
C ILE A 16 5.67 -12.77 11.18
N LEU A 17 5.06 -13.77 11.82
CA LEU A 17 4.68 -15.05 11.20
C LEU A 17 3.31 -15.00 10.53
N GLY A 18 2.58 -13.93 10.69
CA GLY A 18 1.36 -13.56 9.96
C GLY A 18 1.61 -12.96 8.59
N ILE A 19 2.79 -13.16 7.99
CA ILE A 19 2.87 -13.35 6.54
C ILE A 19 2.08 -14.63 6.33
N SER A 20 0.79 -14.49 6.01
CA SER A 20 -0.02 -15.54 5.45
C SER A 20 0.76 -16.10 4.26
N GLN A 21 1.58 -17.09 4.50
CA GLN A 21 1.89 -18.04 3.45
C GLN A 21 0.52 -18.56 3.07
N ILE A 22 0.09 -18.23 1.85
CA ILE A 22 -1.03 -18.94 1.24
C ILE A 22 -0.57 -20.39 1.28
N TYR A 23 -1.09 -21.15 2.26
CA TYR A 23 -0.75 -22.54 2.42
C TYR A 23 -1.49 -23.28 1.31
N GLU A 24 -0.77 -23.78 0.32
CA GLU A 24 -1.28 -24.51 -0.83
C GLU A 24 -0.94 -26.00 -0.66
N PRO A 25 -1.76 -26.74 0.09
CA PRO A 25 -1.48 -28.15 0.40
C PRO A 25 -1.75 -29.09 -0.79
N VAL A 26 -2.25 -28.56 -1.91
CA VAL A 26 -2.56 -29.33 -3.12
C VAL A 26 -1.88 -28.65 -4.31
N LYS A 27 -1.07 -29.42 -5.02
CA LYS A 27 -0.39 -28.97 -6.26
C LYS A 27 -0.95 -29.72 -7.45
N TRP A 28 -1.46 -28.97 -8.43
CA TRP A 28 -2.01 -29.54 -9.63
C TRP A 28 -0.99 -29.57 -10.77
N ASN A 29 -0.95 -30.70 -11.50
CA ASN A 29 -0.17 -30.89 -12.71
C ASN A 29 -1.09 -31.37 -13.83
N PHE A 30 -0.92 -30.81 -15.03
CA PHE A 30 -1.75 -31.09 -16.19
C PHE A 30 -0.90 -31.71 -17.30
N SER A 31 -1.39 -32.77 -17.90
CA SER A 31 -0.71 -33.41 -19.04
C SER A 31 -1.73 -33.95 -20.03
N LYS A 32 -1.30 -34.15 -21.27
CA LYS A 32 -2.11 -34.79 -22.32
C LYS A 32 -1.40 -36.00 -22.89
N GLN A 33 -2.15 -37.01 -23.24
CA GLN A 33 -1.66 -38.22 -23.90
C GLN A 33 -2.46 -38.47 -25.17
N GLN A 34 -1.81 -38.60 -26.28
CA GLN A 34 -2.47 -38.96 -27.55
C GLN A 34 -2.78 -40.48 -27.58
N ILE A 35 -4.06 -40.82 -27.75
CA ILE A 35 -4.51 -42.22 -27.87
C ILE A 35 -4.63 -42.63 -29.34
N SER A 36 -5.13 -41.73 -30.20
CA SER A 36 -5.23 -41.94 -31.65
C SER A 36 -5.01 -40.60 -32.40
N GLU A 37 -5.09 -40.61 -33.74
CA GLU A 37 -4.86 -39.38 -34.54
C GLU A 37 -5.76 -38.21 -34.15
N SER A 38 -6.97 -38.46 -33.66
CA SER A 38 -7.94 -37.43 -33.29
C SER A 38 -8.35 -37.48 -31.79
N LEU A 39 -7.94 -38.49 -31.01
CA LEU A 39 -8.37 -38.68 -29.63
C LEU A 39 -7.22 -38.46 -28.65
N TYR A 40 -7.42 -37.59 -27.72
CA TYR A 40 -6.49 -37.26 -26.62
C TYR A 40 -7.12 -37.56 -25.26
N GLU A 41 -6.31 -38.03 -24.34
CA GLU A 41 -6.62 -38.15 -22.93
C GLU A 41 -5.96 -37.00 -22.16
N LEU A 42 -6.75 -36.13 -21.53
CA LEU A 42 -6.25 -35.11 -20.64
C LEU A 42 -6.15 -35.72 -19.24
N VAL A 43 -5.03 -35.51 -18.60
CA VAL A 43 -4.74 -36.04 -17.27
C VAL A 43 -4.48 -34.88 -16.31
N PHE A 44 -5.31 -34.79 -15.26
CA PHE A 44 -5.21 -33.81 -14.20
C PHE A 44 -4.75 -34.56 -12.94
N THR A 45 -3.63 -34.17 -12.39
CA THR A 45 -3.05 -34.86 -11.22
C THR A 45 -2.88 -33.83 -10.09
N ALA A 46 -3.43 -34.15 -8.93
CA ALA A 46 -3.24 -33.44 -7.69
C ALA A 46 -2.24 -34.16 -6.80
N ASP A 47 -1.15 -33.54 -6.42
CA ASP A 47 -0.27 -33.97 -5.34
C ASP A 47 -0.69 -33.30 -4.05
N ILE A 48 -1.09 -34.11 -3.04
CA ILE A 48 -1.74 -33.66 -1.80
C ILE A 48 -0.77 -33.86 -0.63
N ASP A 49 -0.51 -32.79 0.11
CA ASP A 49 0.36 -32.83 1.29
C ASP A 49 -0.17 -33.79 2.38
N PRO A 50 0.72 -34.43 3.17
CA PRO A 50 0.31 -35.33 4.23
C PRO A 50 -0.64 -34.67 5.23
N GLY A 51 -1.75 -35.36 5.56
CA GLY A 51 -2.78 -34.84 6.47
C GLY A 51 -3.88 -34.01 5.80
N TRP A 52 -3.77 -33.76 4.49
CA TRP A 52 -4.81 -33.08 3.71
C TRP A 52 -5.53 -34.06 2.77
N ALA A 53 -6.74 -33.66 2.36
CA ALA A 53 -7.55 -34.41 1.44
C ALA A 53 -8.38 -33.49 0.53
N ILE A 54 -8.72 -33.97 -0.68
CA ILE A 54 -9.71 -33.37 -1.58
C ILE A 54 -10.86 -34.33 -1.80
N TYR A 55 -12.04 -33.84 -2.15
CA TYR A 55 -13.27 -34.60 -2.20
C TYR A 55 -13.57 -35.11 -3.61
N SER A 56 -13.99 -36.39 -3.70
CA SER A 56 -14.40 -37.03 -4.94
C SER A 56 -15.76 -36.52 -5.43
N ASN A 57 -15.98 -36.53 -6.74
CA ASN A 57 -17.29 -36.28 -7.34
C ASN A 57 -18.36 -37.30 -6.87
N ASP A 58 -17.93 -38.50 -6.53
CA ASP A 58 -18.78 -39.53 -5.92
C ASP A 58 -18.70 -39.41 -4.39
N LEU A 59 -19.14 -38.29 -3.86
CA LEU A 59 -19.06 -37.99 -2.43
C LEU A 59 -19.72 -39.02 -1.56
N LEU A 60 -20.83 -39.64 -2.00
CA LEU A 60 -21.81 -40.29 -1.15
C LEU A 60 -22.19 -41.67 -1.64
N ASN A 61 -21.56 -42.21 -2.67
CA ASN A 61 -21.97 -43.50 -3.30
C ASN A 61 -23.48 -43.58 -3.58
N GLY A 62 -24.16 -42.46 -3.80
CA GLY A 62 -25.60 -42.38 -4.08
C GLY A 62 -26.53 -42.44 -2.89
N GLU A 63 -26.06 -42.37 -1.63
CA GLU A 63 -26.87 -42.66 -0.43
C GLU A 63 -27.42 -41.42 0.32
N VAL A 64 -27.01 -40.19 0.04
CA VAL A 64 -27.47 -38.98 0.79
C VAL A 64 -27.71 -37.80 -0.11
N ASP A 65 -28.89 -37.18 0.04
CA ASP A 65 -29.21 -35.88 -0.56
C ASP A 65 -28.60 -34.78 0.34
N CYS A 66 -27.57 -34.10 -0.16
CA CYS A 66 -26.94 -33.02 0.57
C CYS A 66 -27.84 -31.79 0.54
N ASP A 67 -28.51 -31.51 1.64
CA ASP A 67 -29.13 -30.20 1.87
C ASP A 67 -28.02 -29.13 1.93
N VAL A 68 -28.11 -28.17 1.07
CA VAL A 68 -27.12 -27.27 0.45
C VAL A 68 -26.15 -26.51 1.37
N GLU A 69 -26.21 -26.56 2.67
CA GLU A 69 -25.42 -25.69 3.57
C GLU A 69 -24.23 -26.36 4.31
N ILE A 70 -24.08 -27.67 4.32
CA ILE A 70 -23.09 -28.37 5.20
C ILE A 70 -22.33 -29.52 4.48
N CYS A 71 -22.22 -29.51 3.16
CA CYS A 71 -21.51 -30.56 2.43
C CYS A 71 -20.13 -30.08 1.92
N PRO A 72 -19.13 -30.98 1.87
CA PRO A 72 -17.88 -30.65 1.21
C PRO A 72 -18.09 -30.43 -0.29
N ILE A 73 -17.32 -29.51 -0.86
CA ILE A 73 -17.36 -29.22 -2.30
C ILE A 73 -16.43 -30.20 -3.02
N PRO A 74 -16.97 -31.07 -3.94
CA PRO A 74 -16.17 -32.01 -4.70
C PRO A 74 -15.31 -31.30 -5.74
N VAL A 75 -14.30 -32.00 -6.28
CA VAL A 75 -13.54 -31.53 -7.43
C VAL A 75 -14.47 -31.45 -8.64
N SER A 76 -14.62 -30.25 -9.21
CA SER A 76 -15.41 -30.03 -10.42
C SER A 76 -14.54 -29.41 -11.52
N PHE A 77 -14.91 -29.63 -12.78
CA PHE A 77 -14.18 -29.15 -13.94
C PHE A 77 -15.14 -28.37 -14.84
N GLU A 78 -14.76 -27.14 -15.15
CA GLU A 78 -15.47 -26.32 -16.12
C GLU A 78 -14.56 -26.04 -17.33
N PHE A 79 -15.06 -26.40 -18.52
CA PHE A 79 -14.36 -26.14 -19.77
C PHE A 79 -14.94 -24.89 -20.42
N ASN A 80 -14.07 -23.98 -20.85
CA ASN A 80 -14.48 -22.77 -21.54
C ASN A 80 -15.22 -23.13 -22.84
N LYS A 81 -15.96 -22.15 -23.37
CA LYS A 81 -16.80 -22.31 -24.54
C LYS A 81 -15.98 -22.90 -25.70
N MET A 82 -16.28 -24.13 -26.08
CA MET A 82 -15.61 -24.85 -27.18
C MET A 82 -16.38 -24.64 -28.49
N ASP A 83 -15.66 -24.49 -29.58
CA ASP A 83 -16.27 -24.64 -30.93
C ASP A 83 -16.44 -26.12 -31.25
N SER A 84 -17.69 -26.58 -31.32
CA SER A 84 -18.04 -27.97 -31.64
C SER A 84 -17.53 -28.43 -33.01
N ASN A 85 -17.13 -27.50 -33.89
CA ASN A 85 -16.49 -27.79 -35.18
C ASN A 85 -15.00 -28.12 -35.04
N GLU A 86 -14.37 -27.69 -33.96
CA GLU A 86 -12.92 -27.86 -33.71
C GLU A 86 -12.64 -29.03 -32.78
N MET A 87 -13.46 -29.21 -31.74
CA MET A 87 -13.29 -30.29 -30.75
C MET A 87 -14.59 -30.68 -30.07
N SER A 88 -14.59 -31.85 -29.43
CA SER A 88 -15.69 -32.32 -28.59
C SER A 88 -15.19 -33.16 -27.39
N LEU A 89 -15.83 -33.01 -26.23
CA LEU A 89 -15.56 -33.88 -25.09
C LEU A 89 -16.24 -35.22 -25.31
N ASN A 90 -15.49 -36.29 -25.06
CA ASN A 90 -15.99 -37.66 -25.22
C ASN A 90 -16.16 -38.30 -23.82
N GLY A 91 -17.41 -38.41 -23.37
CA GLY A 91 -17.75 -38.85 -22.01
C GLY A 91 -17.53 -37.79 -20.92
N GLY A 92 -17.71 -38.20 -19.66
CA GLY A 92 -17.44 -37.35 -18.49
C GLY A 92 -16.03 -37.56 -17.94
N ILE A 93 -15.69 -36.76 -16.91
CA ILE A 93 -14.45 -36.92 -16.15
C ILE A 93 -14.42 -38.28 -15.46
N ILE A 94 -13.34 -38.99 -15.60
CA ILE A 94 -13.11 -40.32 -14.97
C ILE A 94 -12.13 -40.12 -13.81
N GLU A 95 -12.53 -40.46 -12.61
CA GLU A 95 -11.66 -40.50 -11.44
C GLU A 95 -10.92 -41.84 -11.36
N ILE A 96 -9.61 -41.76 -11.08
CA ILE A 96 -8.80 -42.97 -10.86
C ILE A 96 -8.81 -43.27 -9.36
N ASP A 97 -9.22 -44.51 -9.02
CA ASP A 97 -9.47 -44.95 -7.64
C ASP A 97 -8.20 -45.11 -6.77
N GLU A 98 -7.01 -44.88 -7.29
CA GLU A 98 -5.78 -44.90 -6.51
C GLU A 98 -5.83 -43.82 -5.43
N ASN A 99 -5.62 -44.22 -4.15
CA ASN A 99 -5.66 -43.36 -2.97
C ASN A 99 -7.06 -42.80 -2.59
N LYS A 100 -8.12 -43.31 -3.17
CA LYS A 100 -9.49 -42.99 -2.81
C LYS A 100 -9.85 -43.69 -1.49
N ASN A 101 -10.39 -42.96 -0.53
CA ASN A 101 -10.77 -43.50 0.79
C ASN A 101 -12.15 -42.98 1.19
N SER A 102 -13.03 -43.90 1.59
CA SER A 102 -14.34 -43.56 2.14
C SER A 102 -14.32 -43.72 3.66
N SER A 103 -14.39 -42.61 4.37
CA SER A 103 -14.31 -42.55 5.83
C SER A 103 -15.27 -41.53 6.42
N GLN A 104 -15.54 -41.63 7.73
CA GLN A 104 -16.22 -40.59 8.48
C GLN A 104 -15.35 -39.32 8.46
N ASP A 105 -15.90 -38.21 7.98
CA ASP A 105 -15.21 -36.93 7.99
C ASP A 105 -15.42 -36.25 9.34
N PRO A 106 -14.35 -35.78 10.00
CA PRO A 106 -14.48 -35.20 11.33
C PRO A 106 -15.10 -33.78 11.31
N ILE A 107 -15.07 -33.07 10.18
CA ILE A 107 -15.59 -31.71 10.04
C ILE A 107 -17.08 -31.75 9.67
N PHE A 108 -17.43 -32.54 8.64
CA PHE A 108 -18.80 -32.64 8.13
C PHE A 108 -19.65 -33.66 8.88
N LEU A 109 -19.02 -34.46 9.75
CA LEU A 109 -19.69 -35.51 10.59
C LEU A 109 -20.47 -36.54 9.78
N MET A 110 -20.10 -36.74 8.51
CA MET A 110 -20.74 -37.66 7.58
C MET A 110 -19.70 -38.54 6.91
N LYS A 111 -20.13 -39.66 6.33
CA LYS A 111 -19.25 -40.53 5.54
C LYS A 111 -19.08 -39.93 4.15
N VAL A 112 -17.84 -39.63 3.77
CA VAL A 112 -17.49 -39.03 2.48
C VAL A 112 -16.39 -39.80 1.80
N THR A 113 -16.32 -39.69 0.47
CA THR A 113 -15.25 -40.26 -0.32
C THR A 113 -14.25 -39.14 -0.65
N LYS A 114 -12.97 -39.36 -0.29
CA LYS A 114 -11.91 -38.37 -0.45
C LYS A 114 -10.59 -38.97 -0.96
N PHE A 115 -9.79 -38.18 -1.65
CA PHE A 115 -8.44 -38.54 -2.06
C PHE A 115 -7.43 -38.04 -1.04
N VAL A 116 -6.43 -38.88 -0.75
CA VAL A 116 -5.27 -38.55 0.10
C VAL A 116 -3.98 -38.83 -0.67
N LYS A 117 -2.95 -38.03 -0.47
CA LYS A 117 -1.62 -38.09 -1.15
C LYS A 117 -1.65 -37.73 -2.62
N LYS A 118 -2.48 -38.36 -3.44
CA LYS A 118 -2.55 -38.14 -4.87
C LYS A 118 -3.93 -38.43 -5.41
N ALA A 119 -4.45 -37.54 -6.27
CA ALA A 119 -5.67 -37.77 -7.04
C ALA A 119 -5.40 -37.61 -8.53
N THR A 120 -6.02 -38.44 -9.37
CA THR A 120 -5.87 -38.37 -10.81
C THR A 120 -7.25 -38.42 -11.47
N PHE A 121 -7.48 -37.44 -12.35
CA PHE A 121 -8.72 -37.29 -13.12
C PHE A 121 -8.38 -37.33 -14.60
N LYS A 122 -9.22 -37.92 -15.43
CA LYS A 122 -9.03 -38.08 -16.86
C LYS A 122 -10.24 -37.64 -17.64
N GLN A 123 -10.02 -36.92 -18.75
CA GLN A 123 -11.05 -36.54 -19.70
C GLN A 123 -10.61 -36.88 -21.11
N LEU A 124 -11.47 -37.55 -21.87
CA LEU A 124 -11.25 -37.80 -23.29
C LEU A 124 -11.76 -36.62 -24.12
N VAL A 125 -10.93 -36.19 -25.07
CA VAL A 125 -11.23 -35.10 -26.02
C VAL A 125 -10.97 -35.56 -27.42
N GLU A 126 -11.95 -35.42 -28.29
CA GLU A 126 -11.82 -35.68 -29.72
C GLU A 126 -11.52 -34.35 -30.45
N ILE A 127 -10.39 -34.30 -31.14
CA ILE A 127 -9.88 -33.12 -31.84
C ILE A 127 -10.14 -33.26 -33.31
N LYS A 128 -10.85 -32.31 -33.91
CA LYS A 128 -11.13 -32.24 -35.36
C LYS A 128 -10.14 -31.33 -36.10
N ASN A 129 -9.65 -30.31 -35.41
CA ASN A 129 -8.61 -29.42 -35.94
C ASN A 129 -7.32 -29.58 -35.12
N LYS A 130 -6.18 -29.80 -35.77
CA LYS A 130 -4.88 -30.04 -35.13
C LYS A 130 -4.34 -28.82 -34.35
N ASP A 131 -4.83 -27.62 -34.65
CA ASP A 131 -4.43 -26.38 -33.96
C ASP A 131 -5.44 -25.98 -32.89
N ALA A 132 -6.29 -26.90 -32.44
CA ALA A 132 -7.28 -26.65 -31.43
C ALA A 132 -6.65 -26.35 -30.05
N TYR A 133 -7.28 -25.42 -29.31
CA TYR A 133 -6.89 -25.01 -27.95
C TYR A 133 -8.05 -25.21 -26.99
N LEU A 134 -7.80 -25.90 -25.88
CA LEU A 134 -8.78 -26.14 -24.83
C LEU A 134 -8.31 -25.48 -23.55
N SER A 135 -9.16 -24.64 -22.95
CA SER A 135 -8.93 -24.05 -21.64
C SER A 135 -10.14 -24.26 -20.72
N GLY A 136 -9.92 -24.11 -19.44
CA GLY A 136 -10.94 -24.23 -18.42
C GLY A 136 -10.34 -24.00 -17.04
N PHE A 137 -11.14 -24.25 -16.01
CA PHE A 137 -10.67 -24.27 -14.63
C PHE A 137 -11.27 -25.47 -13.91
N LEU A 138 -10.59 -25.89 -12.86
CA LEU A 138 -11.15 -26.85 -11.90
C LEU A 138 -11.31 -26.16 -10.56
N THR A 139 -12.40 -26.45 -9.87
CA THR A 139 -12.68 -26.00 -8.50
C THR A 139 -12.53 -27.16 -7.55
N TYR A 140 -11.83 -26.97 -6.44
CA TYR A 140 -11.69 -27.99 -5.40
C TYR A 140 -11.69 -27.35 -4.01
N MET A 141 -12.16 -28.12 -3.02
CA MET A 141 -12.02 -27.84 -1.61
C MET A 141 -11.03 -28.82 -1.00
N THR A 142 -10.17 -28.35 -0.11
CA THR A 142 -9.23 -29.21 0.63
C THR A 142 -9.35 -29.00 2.13
N CYS A 143 -9.33 -30.10 2.89
CA CYS A 143 -9.46 -30.08 4.34
C CYS A 143 -8.39 -30.96 4.99
N ASP A 144 -7.97 -30.58 6.20
CA ASP A 144 -7.32 -31.46 7.16
C ASP A 144 -8.35 -31.98 8.20
N ASP A 145 -7.90 -32.66 9.24
CA ASP A 145 -8.82 -33.17 10.27
C ASP A 145 -9.45 -32.10 11.18
N THR A 146 -9.07 -30.82 11.02
CA THR A 146 -9.45 -29.71 11.90
C THR A 146 -10.09 -28.53 11.18
N LYS A 147 -9.78 -28.31 9.91
CA LYS A 147 -10.20 -27.13 9.11
C LYS A 147 -10.25 -27.42 7.63
N CYS A 148 -11.08 -26.65 6.93
CA CYS A 148 -11.12 -26.59 5.47
C CYS A 148 -10.57 -25.23 4.97
N LEU A 149 -9.91 -25.25 3.83
CA LEU A 149 -9.60 -24.03 3.07
C LEU A 149 -10.79 -23.70 2.17
N PRO A 150 -11.01 -22.40 1.86
CA PRO A 150 -12.05 -22.01 0.91
C PRO A 150 -11.87 -22.72 -0.43
N PRO A 151 -12.97 -22.98 -1.17
CA PRO A 151 -12.89 -23.51 -2.53
C PRO A 151 -11.93 -22.66 -3.38
N THR A 152 -11.08 -23.33 -4.14
CA THR A 152 -10.03 -22.71 -4.94
C THR A 152 -10.16 -23.14 -6.37
N ASP A 153 -10.09 -22.17 -7.30
CA ASP A 153 -10.09 -22.41 -8.73
C ASP A 153 -8.65 -22.48 -9.25
N VAL A 154 -8.38 -23.46 -10.12
CA VAL A 154 -7.10 -23.64 -10.77
C VAL A 154 -7.31 -23.72 -12.28
N ASP A 155 -6.78 -22.74 -13.00
CA ASP A 155 -6.87 -22.68 -14.46
C ASP A 155 -6.01 -23.77 -15.12
N PHE A 156 -6.50 -24.35 -16.21
CA PHE A 156 -5.75 -25.26 -17.07
C PHE A 156 -5.93 -24.93 -18.54
N SER A 157 -4.91 -25.32 -19.34
CA SER A 157 -4.97 -25.17 -20.78
C SER A 157 -4.21 -26.29 -21.51
N PHE A 158 -4.71 -26.71 -22.67
CA PHE A 158 -4.11 -27.72 -23.54
C PHE A 158 -4.10 -27.22 -24.99
N ASN A 159 -2.92 -27.21 -25.62
CA ASN A 159 -2.76 -26.94 -27.02
C ASN A 159 -2.50 -28.27 -27.75
N PHE A 160 -3.20 -28.57 -28.84
CA PHE A 160 -3.11 -29.85 -29.58
C PHE A 160 -2.27 -29.78 -30.85
N GLY A 161 -1.79 -28.57 -31.24
CA GLY A 161 -0.89 -28.40 -32.40
C GLY A 161 0.42 -29.17 -32.30
N SER A 162 1.01 -29.54 -33.44
CA SER A 162 2.28 -30.27 -33.53
C SER A 162 3.42 -29.36 -33.04
N ILE A 163 4.01 -29.68 -31.89
CA ILE A 163 5.17 -29.00 -31.35
C ILE A 163 6.39 -29.32 -32.21
N LYS A 164 6.82 -28.41 -33.08
CA LYS A 164 8.24 -28.30 -33.36
C LYS A 164 8.90 -27.84 -32.07
N GLN A 165 9.82 -28.61 -31.53
CA GLN A 165 10.67 -28.20 -30.41
C GLN A 165 11.53 -27.01 -30.85
N GLU A 166 10.97 -25.81 -30.72
CA GLU A 166 11.72 -24.58 -30.68
C GLU A 166 11.29 -23.89 -29.37
N SER A 167 12.29 -23.60 -28.59
CA SER A 167 12.33 -22.92 -27.30
C SER A 167 11.01 -22.30 -26.80
N ASN A 168 10.50 -22.79 -25.65
CA ASN A 168 9.34 -22.31 -24.88
C ASN A 168 9.40 -20.83 -24.43
N THR A 169 10.32 -20.04 -24.97
CA THR A 169 10.50 -18.63 -24.65
C THR A 169 9.70 -17.73 -25.59
N ASP A 170 9.55 -18.12 -26.87
CA ASP A 170 9.01 -17.21 -27.90
C ASP A 170 7.46 -17.20 -27.93
N GLN A 171 6.81 -18.35 -27.71
CA GLN A 171 5.34 -18.41 -27.68
C GLN A 171 4.74 -17.79 -26.40
N ALA A 172 5.41 -17.95 -25.25
CA ALA A 172 5.01 -17.25 -24.02
C ALA A 172 5.21 -15.72 -24.12
N ILE A 173 6.09 -15.28 -25.05
CA ILE A 173 6.32 -13.86 -25.34
C ILE A 173 5.22 -13.34 -26.28
N GLU A 174 4.83 -14.08 -27.32
CA GLU A 174 3.75 -13.71 -28.24
C GLU A 174 2.39 -13.64 -27.54
N ASP A 175 2.03 -14.61 -26.68
CA ASP A 175 0.80 -14.59 -25.89
C ASP A 175 0.79 -13.44 -24.87
N LEU A 176 1.95 -13.09 -24.31
CA LEU A 176 2.12 -11.94 -23.42
C LEU A 176 1.99 -10.61 -24.19
N GLU A 177 2.53 -10.52 -25.39
CA GLU A 177 2.43 -9.33 -26.24
C GLU A 177 1.00 -9.08 -26.71
N GLU A 178 0.25 -10.12 -27.11
CA GLU A 178 -1.15 -10.02 -27.51
C GLU A 178 -2.05 -9.60 -26.31
N ASN A 179 -1.82 -10.16 -25.14
CA ASN A 179 -2.51 -9.78 -23.91
C ASN A 179 -2.18 -8.32 -23.49
N ILE A 180 -0.94 -7.89 -23.66
CA ILE A 180 -0.49 -6.52 -23.37
C ILE A 180 -1.10 -5.53 -24.38
N LEU A 181 -1.14 -5.89 -25.66
CA LEU A 181 -1.81 -5.10 -26.70
C LEU A 181 -3.30 -4.92 -26.40
N GLY A 182 -3.98 -5.98 -25.96
CA GLY A 182 -5.36 -5.94 -25.53
C GLY A 182 -5.58 -5.02 -24.30
N LEU A 183 -4.63 -5.03 -23.37
CA LEU A 183 -4.72 -4.29 -22.09
C LEU A 183 -4.56 -2.78 -22.27
N TYR A 184 -3.63 -2.33 -23.12
CA TYR A 184 -3.29 -0.92 -23.31
C TYR A 184 -3.81 -0.32 -24.63
N GLY A 185 -4.22 -1.14 -25.57
CA GLY A 185 -4.71 -0.73 -26.88
C GLY A 185 -3.62 -0.38 -27.88
N PHE A 186 -2.35 -0.57 -27.53
CA PHE A 186 -1.18 -0.49 -28.40
C PHE A 186 -0.04 -1.32 -27.78
N SER A 187 0.96 -1.70 -28.60
CA SER A 187 2.18 -2.32 -28.07
C SER A 187 3.03 -1.22 -27.43
N PRO A 188 3.27 -1.25 -26.12
CA PRO A 188 4.09 -0.23 -25.45
C PRO A 188 5.55 -0.21 -25.90
N ASP A 189 6.03 -1.25 -26.58
CA ASP A 189 7.36 -1.26 -27.21
C ASP A 189 7.46 -0.28 -28.39
N GLN A 190 6.32 0.25 -28.86
CA GLN A 190 6.24 1.34 -29.83
C GLN A 190 6.55 2.71 -29.19
N ILE A 191 6.64 2.80 -27.86
CA ILE A 191 7.03 4.04 -27.18
C ILE A 191 8.49 4.32 -27.54
N SER A 192 8.70 5.33 -28.38
CA SER A 192 10.02 5.74 -28.81
C SER A 192 10.63 6.74 -27.82
N GLU A 193 11.97 6.69 -27.70
CA GLU A 193 12.69 7.63 -26.85
C GLU A 193 12.50 9.10 -27.29
N SER A 194 12.58 9.99 -26.32
CA SER A 194 12.24 11.39 -26.40
C SER A 194 12.90 12.15 -27.55
N PHE A 195 12.10 12.90 -28.28
CA PHE A 195 12.54 14.00 -29.11
C PHE A 195 12.85 15.21 -28.20
N ASP A 196 14.03 15.23 -27.61
CA ASP A 196 14.43 16.34 -26.73
C ASP A 196 14.88 17.54 -27.56
N LEU A 197 13.90 18.34 -28.01
CA LEU A 197 14.12 19.59 -28.75
C LEU A 197 14.37 20.79 -27.83
N CYS A 198 14.18 20.60 -26.53
CA CYS A 198 14.29 21.64 -25.52
C CYS A 198 15.51 21.37 -24.65
N ASN A 199 16.66 21.16 -25.27
CA ASN A 199 17.94 21.01 -24.58
C ASN A 199 18.27 22.29 -23.80
N THR A 200 17.51 22.54 -22.75
CA THR A 200 17.91 23.49 -21.72
C THR A 200 18.88 22.73 -20.84
N ASN A 201 20.14 23.16 -20.85
CA ASN A 201 21.22 22.72 -19.98
C ASN A 201 20.92 22.87 -18.46
N SER A 202 19.67 22.86 -18.06
CA SER A 202 19.19 23.09 -16.69
C SER A 202 18.27 22.02 -16.12
N VAL A 203 17.92 20.96 -16.86
CA VAL A 203 17.46 19.74 -16.22
C VAL A 203 18.69 18.87 -16.02
N ASN A 204 19.53 19.26 -15.08
CA ASN A 204 20.19 18.25 -14.28
C ASN A 204 19.06 17.32 -13.83
N SER A 205 18.82 16.25 -14.61
CA SER A 205 18.32 15.04 -14.01
C SER A 205 18.95 15.04 -12.63
N ILE A 206 18.15 15.01 -11.60
CA ILE A 206 18.61 14.67 -10.27
C ILE A 206 19.01 13.17 -10.35
N LYS A 207 20.02 12.87 -11.17
CA LYS A 207 21.09 12.00 -10.77
C LYS A 207 21.82 12.81 -9.72
N SER A 208 21.13 13.08 -8.62
CA SER A 208 21.83 13.44 -7.43
C SER A 208 22.60 12.17 -7.06
N ASN A 209 23.88 12.16 -7.44
CA ASN A 209 24.87 11.56 -6.58
C ASN A 209 24.74 12.31 -5.24
N SER A 210 23.59 12.15 -4.60
CA SER A 210 23.37 12.64 -3.25
C SER A 210 24.35 11.80 -2.44
N SER A 211 25.46 12.45 -2.09
CA SER A 211 26.47 11.86 -1.22
C SER A 211 25.74 11.16 -0.08
N LEU A 212 26.09 9.93 0.25
CA LEU A 212 25.49 9.18 1.36
C LEU A 212 25.40 10.04 2.64
N ILE A 213 26.32 10.99 2.78
CA ILE A 213 26.33 11.99 3.85
C ILE A 213 25.09 12.87 3.81
N ASN A 214 24.67 13.37 2.64
CA ASN A 214 23.48 14.21 2.51
C ASN A 214 22.23 13.44 2.86
N ILE A 215 22.14 12.17 2.48
CA ILE A 215 21.02 11.27 2.82
C ILE A 215 20.98 11.02 4.33
N PHE A 216 22.14 10.84 4.97
CA PHE A 216 22.22 10.71 6.43
C PHE A 216 21.70 11.96 7.13
N PHE A 217 22.13 13.16 6.71
CA PHE A 217 21.66 14.42 7.30
C PHE A 217 20.15 14.65 7.01
N LEU A 218 19.66 14.26 5.85
CA LEU A 218 18.23 14.33 5.53
C LEU A 218 17.42 13.40 6.44
N GLY A 219 17.90 12.17 6.66
CA GLY A 219 17.33 11.23 7.62
C GLY A 219 17.37 11.79 9.06
N LEU A 220 18.48 12.43 9.46
CA LEU A 220 18.64 13.04 10.76
C LEU A 220 17.64 14.20 10.98
N ILE A 221 17.46 15.07 9.99
CA ILE A 221 16.45 16.15 10.05
C ILE A 221 15.04 15.54 10.15
N GLY A 222 14.74 14.53 9.33
CA GLY A 222 13.47 13.79 9.40
C GLY A 222 13.20 13.19 10.78
N GLY A 223 14.22 12.57 11.41
CA GLY A 223 14.12 12.02 12.75
C GLY A 223 13.94 13.09 13.85
N LEU A 224 14.57 14.25 13.72
CA LEU A 224 14.33 15.39 14.62
C LEU A 224 12.90 15.93 14.48
N LEU A 225 12.37 16.01 13.27
CA LEU A 225 10.97 16.39 13.03
C LEU A 225 10.00 15.34 13.59
N ALA A 226 10.37 14.07 13.51
CA ALA A 226 9.58 12.98 14.07
C ALA A 226 9.44 13.05 15.59
N LEU A 227 10.40 13.62 16.32
CA LEU A 227 10.27 13.86 17.78
C LEU A 227 9.12 14.77 18.13
N LEU A 228 8.71 15.64 17.21
CA LEU A 228 7.57 16.55 17.40
C LEU A 228 6.23 15.86 17.08
N THR A 229 6.26 14.64 16.55
CA THR A 229 5.02 13.92 16.26
C THR A 229 4.30 13.53 17.55
N PRO A 230 2.96 13.51 17.53
CA PRO A 230 2.15 13.24 18.70
C PRO A 230 2.36 11.84 19.29
N CYS A 231 2.87 10.88 18.53
CA CYS A 231 3.14 9.52 19.00
C CYS A 231 4.47 9.40 19.76
N VAL A 232 5.50 10.17 19.38
CA VAL A 232 6.84 10.08 19.97
C VAL A 232 6.98 10.97 21.21
N PHE A 233 6.51 12.19 21.11
CA PHE A 233 6.71 13.20 22.16
C PHE A 233 6.20 12.77 23.56
N PRO A 234 4.99 12.18 23.72
CA PRO A 234 4.50 11.75 25.03
C PRO A 234 5.25 10.58 25.64
N MET A 235 5.97 9.83 24.79
CA MET A 235 6.78 8.70 25.26
C MET A 235 8.07 9.15 25.95
N ILE A 236 8.55 10.39 25.68
CA ILE A 236 9.78 10.93 26.31
C ILE A 236 9.68 10.98 27.82
N PRO A 237 8.67 11.62 28.47
CA PRO A 237 8.55 11.65 29.91
C PRO A 237 8.38 10.26 30.54
N LEU A 238 7.71 9.35 29.82
CA LEU A 238 7.42 8.01 30.31
C LEU A 238 8.69 7.15 30.35
N THR A 239 9.50 7.20 29.30
CA THR A 239 10.79 6.49 29.23
C THR A 239 11.81 7.06 30.19
N VAL A 240 11.88 8.39 30.32
CA VAL A 240 12.78 9.02 31.29
C VAL A 240 12.40 8.68 32.73
N SER A 241 11.10 8.68 33.08
CA SER A 241 10.63 8.24 34.40
C SER A 241 11.01 6.80 34.72
N PHE A 242 11.07 5.93 33.72
CA PHE A 242 11.49 4.55 33.90
C PHE A 242 12.99 4.44 34.29
N PHE A 243 13.87 5.24 33.64
CA PHE A 243 15.31 5.21 33.93
C PHE A 243 15.69 5.94 35.22
N THR A 244 14.91 6.93 35.65
CA THR A 244 15.19 7.68 36.89
C THR A 244 14.77 6.96 38.17
N LYS A 245 13.86 5.97 38.09
CA LYS A 245 13.39 5.20 39.25
C LYS A 245 14.29 4.03 39.64
N LYS A 246 15.23 3.63 38.83
CA LYS A 246 16.09 2.46 39.03
C LYS A 246 17.54 2.90 39.30
N ASP A 247 18.02 2.62 40.48
CA ASP A 247 19.40 2.76 41.05
C ASP A 247 20.43 3.63 40.32
N ASN A 248 21.04 4.53 41.10
CA ASN A 248 21.95 5.60 40.69
C ASN A 248 23.22 5.20 39.91
N ASN A 249 23.64 3.93 39.88
CA ASN A 249 24.93 3.54 39.25
C ASN A 249 24.82 3.02 37.80
N ASN A 250 23.63 2.57 37.35
CA ASN A 250 23.47 1.97 36.03
C ASN A 250 22.52 2.79 35.09
N GLY A 251 21.94 3.88 35.56
CA GLY A 251 20.98 4.68 34.81
C GLY A 251 21.54 5.21 33.48
N THR A 252 22.75 5.78 33.53
CA THR A 252 23.44 6.32 32.33
C THR A 252 23.75 5.26 31.29
N ARG A 253 24.26 4.09 31.76
CA ARG A 253 24.56 2.97 30.86
C ARG A 253 23.31 2.44 30.18
N ASN A 254 22.23 2.27 30.94
CA ASN A 254 20.94 1.80 30.41
C ASN A 254 20.32 2.79 29.39
N ALA A 255 20.52 4.09 29.62
CA ALA A 255 20.11 5.14 28.70
C ALA A 255 20.84 5.10 27.35
N ILE A 256 22.16 4.93 27.40
CA ILE A 256 22.98 4.78 26.19
C ILE A 256 22.57 3.52 25.42
N VAL A 257 22.39 2.40 26.12
CA VAL A 257 21.94 1.13 25.55
C VAL A 257 20.55 1.28 24.91
N TYR A 258 19.66 2.04 25.52
CA TYR A 258 18.33 2.33 24.97
C TYR A 258 18.41 3.11 23.66
N GLY A 259 19.18 4.20 23.62
CA GLY A 259 19.39 4.98 22.39
C GLY A 259 20.06 4.14 21.28
N LEU A 260 21.02 3.28 21.68
CA LEU A 260 21.66 2.36 20.73
C LEU A 260 20.67 1.34 20.17
N PHE A 261 19.78 0.79 20.98
CA PHE A 261 18.76 -0.13 20.51
C PHE A 261 17.75 0.54 19.57
N ILE A 262 17.36 1.78 19.83
CA ILE A 262 16.52 2.54 18.88
C ILE A 262 17.23 2.63 17.53
N PHE A 263 18.48 3.09 17.50
CA PHE A 263 19.28 3.18 16.29
C PHE A 263 19.35 1.82 15.56
N LEU A 264 19.68 0.77 16.31
CA LEU A 264 19.86 -0.59 15.78
C LEU A 264 18.55 -1.15 15.20
N VAL A 265 17.40 -0.91 15.83
CA VAL A 265 16.08 -1.34 15.32
C VAL A 265 15.78 -0.67 13.98
N TYR A 266 16.03 0.64 13.84
CA TYR A 266 15.80 1.33 12.57
C TYR A 266 16.75 0.84 11.46
N VAL A 267 18.02 0.58 11.76
CA VAL A 267 18.96 -0.02 10.81
C VAL A 267 18.52 -1.45 10.45
N LEU A 268 18.05 -2.23 11.41
CA LEU A 268 17.60 -3.61 11.19
C LEU A 268 16.32 -3.66 10.31
N LEU A 269 15.47 -2.65 10.39
CA LEU A 269 14.32 -2.51 9.49
C LEU A 269 14.72 -2.32 8.02
N SER A 270 15.95 -1.92 7.71
CA SER A 270 16.46 -1.86 6.34
C SER A 270 16.98 -3.20 5.80
N VAL A 271 17.25 -4.19 6.67
CA VAL A 271 17.84 -5.48 6.27
C VAL A 271 16.99 -6.27 5.26
N PRO A 272 15.65 -6.35 5.39
CA PRO A 272 14.82 -7.02 4.39
C PRO A 272 15.03 -6.48 2.97
N PHE A 273 15.32 -5.18 2.84
CA PHE A 273 15.57 -4.54 1.54
C PHE A 273 16.91 -4.92 0.91
N HIS A 274 17.88 -5.39 1.70
CA HIS A 274 19.14 -5.94 1.21
C HIS A 274 19.06 -7.43 0.85
N LEU A 275 18.17 -8.18 1.53
CA LEU A 275 18.00 -9.62 1.29
C LEU A 275 17.12 -9.90 0.08
N LEU A 276 16.24 -8.96 -0.25
CA LEU A 276 15.37 -9.02 -1.40
C LEU A 276 16.03 -8.19 -2.52
N ASP A 277 16.89 -8.82 -3.32
CA ASP A 277 17.52 -8.22 -4.52
C ASP A 277 16.52 -7.63 -5.54
N SER A 278 15.23 -7.72 -5.25
CA SER A 278 14.14 -7.20 -6.06
C SER A 278 12.98 -6.74 -5.18
N VAL A 279 13.20 -5.75 -4.32
CA VAL A 279 12.06 -5.06 -3.69
C VAL A 279 11.35 -4.31 -4.80
N ASN A 280 10.19 -4.81 -5.20
CA ASN A 280 9.29 -4.06 -6.08
C ASN A 280 9.03 -2.70 -5.40
N PRO A 281 9.35 -1.58 -6.07
CA PRO A 281 9.03 -0.24 -5.56
C PRO A 281 7.54 -0.09 -5.22
N ASP A 282 6.68 -0.89 -5.85
CA ASP A 282 5.23 -0.96 -5.61
C ASP A 282 4.85 -1.35 -4.18
N ILE A 283 5.70 -2.10 -3.45
CA ILE A 283 5.39 -2.59 -2.10
C ILE A 283 5.14 -1.42 -1.14
N LEU A 284 5.93 -0.36 -1.21
CA LEU A 284 5.75 0.81 -0.34
C LEU A 284 4.45 1.55 -0.65
N ASN A 285 4.12 1.67 -1.93
CA ASN A 285 2.86 2.26 -2.37
C ASN A 285 1.67 1.37 -1.94
N ASP A 286 1.76 0.07 -2.15
CA ASP A 286 0.73 -0.90 -1.75
C ASP A 286 0.50 -0.91 -0.23
N ILE A 287 1.55 -0.77 0.59
CA ILE A 287 1.42 -0.66 2.05
C ILE A 287 0.71 0.64 2.43
N SER A 288 1.12 1.77 1.88
CA SER A 288 0.55 3.09 2.23
C SER A 288 -0.91 3.24 1.80
N THR A 289 -1.31 2.57 0.73
CA THR A 289 -2.66 2.59 0.16
C THR A 289 -3.51 1.37 0.56
N ASN A 290 -2.97 0.47 1.41
CA ASN A 290 -3.71 -0.70 1.88
C ASN A 290 -4.88 -0.31 2.77
N ILE A 291 -6.09 -0.66 2.35
CA ILE A 291 -7.34 -0.32 3.03
C ILE A 291 -7.35 -0.84 4.47
N THR A 292 -7.04 -2.12 4.66
CA THR A 292 -7.05 -2.79 5.98
C THR A 292 -6.06 -2.13 6.93
N LEU A 293 -4.87 -1.78 6.44
CA LEU A 293 -3.84 -1.13 7.24
C LEU A 293 -4.24 0.30 7.65
N ASN A 294 -4.83 1.08 6.73
CA ASN A 294 -5.31 2.43 7.02
C ASN A 294 -6.48 2.41 8.03
N VAL A 295 -7.42 1.46 7.92
CA VAL A 295 -8.50 1.27 8.90
C VAL A 295 -7.94 0.83 10.25
N PHE A 296 -6.94 -0.04 10.27
CA PHE A 296 -6.27 -0.46 11.51
C PHE A 296 -5.57 0.73 12.20
N PHE A 297 -4.87 1.57 11.44
CA PHE A 297 -4.27 2.79 11.99
C PHE A 297 -5.32 3.77 12.49
N PHE A 298 -6.44 3.95 11.80
CA PHE A 298 -7.55 4.76 12.29
C PHE A 298 -7.97 4.35 13.70
N PHE A 299 -8.19 3.06 13.95
CA PHE A 299 -8.59 2.57 15.28
C PHE A 299 -7.48 2.72 16.32
N ILE A 300 -6.22 2.49 15.96
CA ILE A 300 -5.07 2.69 16.85
C ILE A 300 -5.00 4.16 17.32
N PHE A 301 -5.04 5.10 16.37
CA PHE A 301 -5.00 6.53 16.68
C PHE A 301 -6.20 6.98 17.50
N LEU A 302 -7.37 6.42 17.24
CA LEU A 302 -8.57 6.67 18.03
C LEU A 302 -8.36 6.21 19.49
N ILE A 303 -7.83 5.02 19.71
CA ILE A 303 -7.52 4.49 21.04
C ILE A 303 -6.49 5.38 21.75
N PHE A 304 -5.41 5.79 21.08
CA PHE A 304 -4.42 6.70 21.67
C PHE A 304 -5.01 8.06 22.00
N ALA A 305 -5.84 8.65 21.15
CA ALA A 305 -6.52 9.92 21.41
C ALA A 305 -7.35 9.84 22.69
N PHE A 306 -8.15 8.78 22.88
CA PHE A 306 -8.93 8.58 24.10
C PHE A 306 -8.04 8.34 25.34
N SER A 307 -6.91 7.67 25.21
CA SER A 307 -5.94 7.52 26.28
C SER A 307 -5.32 8.87 26.67
N PHE A 308 -5.01 9.73 25.69
CA PHE A 308 -4.48 11.08 25.95
C PHE A 308 -5.50 12.02 26.58
N PHE A 309 -6.77 11.84 26.28
CA PHE A 309 -7.86 12.51 26.99
C PHE A 309 -8.00 12.06 28.47
N GLY A 310 -7.31 10.94 28.84
CA GLY A 310 -7.28 10.45 30.18
C GLY A 310 -8.43 9.54 30.58
N PHE A 311 -9.18 9.02 29.63
CA PHE A 311 -10.26 8.05 29.89
C PHE A 311 -9.72 6.71 30.40
N PHE A 312 -8.53 6.30 29.94
CA PHE A 312 -7.81 5.13 30.43
C PHE A 312 -6.31 5.31 30.26
N ASP A 313 -5.53 4.57 31.07
CA ASP A 313 -4.08 4.55 30.93
C ASP A 313 -3.66 3.31 30.14
N LEU A 314 -2.88 3.50 29.08
CA LEU A 314 -2.19 2.42 28.39
C LEU A 314 -0.98 1.98 29.24
N THR A 315 -1.25 1.30 30.35
CA THR A 315 -0.21 0.71 31.19
C THR A 315 -0.08 -0.77 30.85
N LEU A 316 1.17 -1.21 30.65
CA LEU A 316 1.43 -2.64 30.56
C LEU A 316 0.95 -3.31 31.86
N PRO A 317 0.30 -4.48 31.81
CA PRO A 317 -0.16 -5.19 32.99
C PRO A 317 0.97 -5.33 34.02
N SER A 318 0.70 -4.96 35.27
CA SER A 318 1.69 -4.96 36.36
C SER A 318 2.31 -6.35 36.58
N SER A 319 1.59 -7.42 36.22
CA SER A 319 2.09 -8.81 36.21
C SER A 319 3.30 -9.02 35.28
N TRP A 320 3.45 -8.18 34.26
CA TRP A 320 4.59 -8.23 33.33
C TRP A 320 5.78 -7.39 33.83
N ALA A 321 5.50 -6.32 34.56
CA ALA A 321 6.51 -5.47 35.19
C ALA A 321 7.12 -6.12 36.44
N THR A 322 6.34 -6.87 37.23
CA THR A 322 6.78 -7.50 38.48
C THR A 322 7.50 -8.84 38.28
N SER A 323 7.25 -9.58 37.18
CA SER A 323 7.99 -10.82 36.86
C SER A 323 9.47 -10.60 36.56
N SER A 324 9.89 -9.35 36.24
CA SER A 324 11.29 -9.02 35.90
C SER A 324 12.14 -8.59 37.11
N THR A 325 11.54 -8.43 38.29
CA THR A 325 12.27 -7.89 39.46
C THR A 325 13.06 -8.92 40.26
N ASN A 326 12.98 -10.22 39.97
CA ASN A 326 13.63 -11.28 40.77
C ASN A 326 14.86 -11.96 40.15
N LYS A 327 15.42 -11.46 39.00
CA LYS A 327 16.73 -11.92 38.50
C LYS A 327 17.54 -10.76 37.92
N GLU A 328 18.53 -10.34 38.65
CA GLU A 328 19.27 -9.07 38.51
C GLU A 328 20.23 -8.95 37.31
N SER A 329 20.42 -9.92 36.45
CA SER A 329 21.45 -9.79 35.41
C SER A 329 21.01 -9.92 33.95
N VAL A 330 19.91 -10.62 33.66
CA VAL A 330 19.47 -10.85 32.29
C VAL A 330 18.17 -10.07 31.95
N GLY A 331 17.36 -9.70 32.95
CA GLY A 331 16.10 -8.95 32.75
C GLY A 331 16.28 -7.46 32.37
N GLY A 332 17.45 -6.87 32.65
CA GLY A 332 17.69 -5.45 32.44
C GLY A 332 17.80 -5.05 30.95
N ILE A 333 18.69 -5.69 30.20
CA ILE A 333 19.00 -5.36 28.80
C ILE A 333 17.87 -5.77 27.87
N VAL A 334 17.27 -6.94 28.10
CA VAL A 334 16.14 -7.44 27.31
C VAL A 334 14.92 -6.55 27.45
N SER A 335 14.63 -6.04 28.66
CA SER A 335 13.54 -5.08 28.90
C SER A 335 13.77 -3.77 28.14
N ILE A 336 15.00 -3.27 28.10
CA ILE A 336 15.39 -2.04 27.39
C ILE A 336 15.22 -2.25 25.87
N PHE A 337 15.60 -3.41 25.35
CA PHE A 337 15.40 -3.74 23.93
C PHE A 337 13.92 -3.75 23.54
N PHE A 338 13.06 -4.42 24.31
CA PHE A 338 11.62 -4.44 24.02
C PHE A 338 10.99 -3.05 24.14
N MET A 339 11.47 -2.22 25.05
CA MET A 339 11.00 -0.84 25.17
C MET A 339 11.41 0.00 23.94
N ALA A 340 12.64 -0.20 23.42
CA ALA A 340 13.10 0.45 22.18
C ALA A 340 12.32 -0.05 20.97
N LEU A 341 12.07 -1.35 20.88
CA LEU A 341 11.29 -1.96 19.81
C LEU A 341 9.85 -1.45 19.81
N THR A 342 9.21 -1.37 20.99
CA THR A 342 7.85 -0.82 21.10
C THR A 342 7.80 0.64 20.66
N LEU A 343 8.77 1.45 21.08
CA LEU A 343 8.86 2.84 20.63
C LEU A 343 9.01 2.91 19.10
N ALA A 344 9.89 2.10 18.52
CA ALA A 344 10.13 2.09 17.07
C ALA A 344 8.86 1.70 16.29
N ILE A 345 8.14 0.65 16.71
CA ILE A 345 6.90 0.21 16.05
C ILE A 345 5.80 1.27 16.14
N VAL A 346 5.57 1.83 17.34
CA VAL A 346 4.56 2.90 17.53
C VAL A 346 4.95 4.15 16.75
N SER A 347 6.22 4.52 16.78
CA SER A 347 6.75 5.69 16.07
C SER A 347 6.65 5.52 14.55
N PHE A 348 6.90 4.31 14.02
CA PHE A 348 6.89 4.02 12.59
C PHE A 348 5.53 4.32 11.94
N SER A 349 4.42 4.08 12.63
CA SER A 349 3.08 4.37 12.12
C SER A 349 2.86 5.86 11.85
N CYS A 350 3.45 6.74 12.67
CA CYS A 350 3.33 8.20 12.51
C CYS A 350 4.40 8.80 11.59
N THR A 351 5.57 8.16 11.53
CA THR A 351 6.73 8.68 10.79
C THR A 351 6.89 8.05 9.42
N GLY A 352 6.16 6.94 9.14
CA GLY A 352 6.17 6.25 7.85
C GLY A 352 5.97 7.17 6.64
N PRO A 353 4.98 8.06 6.63
CA PRO A 353 4.78 9.01 5.53
C PRO A 353 5.95 10.00 5.35
N ILE A 354 6.57 10.46 6.45
CA ILE A 354 7.75 11.34 6.42
C ILE A 354 8.95 10.57 5.88
N LEU A 355 9.15 9.36 6.38
CA LEU A 355 10.24 8.47 5.97
C LEU A 355 10.08 8.06 4.50
N GLY A 356 8.88 7.71 4.08
CA GLY A 356 8.55 7.35 2.70
C GLY A 356 8.82 8.50 1.73
N SER A 357 8.42 9.72 2.06
CA SER A 357 8.65 10.90 1.21
C SER A 357 10.13 11.29 1.11
N LEU A 358 10.90 11.13 2.19
CA LEU A 358 12.35 11.40 2.22
C LEU A 358 13.15 10.35 1.44
N LEU A 359 12.70 9.12 1.44
CA LEU A 359 13.43 7.99 0.87
C LEU A 359 12.96 7.61 -0.55
N ALA A 360 11.78 8.07 -0.97
CA ALA A 360 11.24 7.79 -2.31
C ALA A 360 12.20 8.22 -3.42
N GLY A 361 12.90 9.35 -3.25
CA GLY A 361 13.91 9.83 -4.19
C GLY A 361 15.22 9.02 -4.22
N SER A 362 15.49 8.22 -3.19
CA SER A 362 16.71 7.42 -3.09
C SER A 362 16.53 5.96 -3.58
N LEU A 363 15.29 5.46 -3.67
CA LEU A 363 15.02 4.08 -4.08
C LEU A 363 15.10 3.86 -5.59
N THR A 364 15.16 4.92 -6.39
CA THR A 364 15.25 4.86 -7.86
C THR A 364 16.67 4.71 -8.40
N ALA A 365 17.69 4.73 -7.56
CA ALA A 365 19.09 4.61 -7.94
C ALA A 365 19.60 3.16 -7.79
N ASP A 366 20.62 2.77 -8.59
CA ASP A 366 21.26 1.44 -8.57
C ASP A 366 21.85 1.03 -7.20
N SER A 367 21.93 1.95 -6.23
CA SER A 367 22.40 1.73 -4.84
C SER A 367 21.31 1.98 -3.79
N GLY A 368 20.03 1.86 -4.14
CA GLY A 368 18.88 2.28 -3.32
C GLY A 368 18.83 1.66 -1.92
N ALA A 369 19.16 0.38 -1.77
CA ALA A 369 19.15 -0.30 -0.47
C ALA A 369 20.18 0.30 0.53
N TRP A 370 21.38 0.69 0.06
CA TRP A 370 22.38 1.35 0.90
C TRP A 370 21.97 2.77 1.29
N GLN A 371 21.38 3.51 0.37
CA GLN A 371 20.85 4.85 0.62
C GLN A 371 19.72 4.80 1.66
N LEU A 372 18.84 3.81 1.56
CA LEU A 372 17.78 3.54 2.54
C LEU A 372 18.38 3.28 3.93
N THR A 373 19.40 2.40 4.02
CA THR A 373 20.05 2.08 5.30
C THR A 373 20.71 3.29 5.94
N VAL A 374 21.40 4.11 5.16
CA VAL A 374 22.04 5.32 5.65
C VAL A 374 21.01 6.35 6.11
N GLY A 375 19.91 6.53 5.37
CA GLY A 375 18.80 7.41 5.75
C GLY A 375 18.10 6.94 7.02
N MET A 376 17.78 5.65 7.13
CA MET A 376 17.21 5.04 8.35
C MET A 376 18.17 5.11 9.54
N GLY A 377 19.49 4.98 9.29
CA GLY A 377 20.52 5.19 10.31
C GLY A 377 20.51 6.62 10.84
N GLY A 378 20.47 7.64 9.95
CA GLY A 378 20.35 9.05 10.34
C GLY A 378 19.10 9.32 11.15
N PHE A 379 17.97 8.77 10.72
CA PHE A 379 16.67 8.88 11.39
C PHE A 379 16.67 8.23 12.77
N GLY A 380 17.15 6.98 12.89
CA GLY A 380 17.25 6.26 14.16
C GLY A 380 18.22 6.91 15.13
N PHE A 381 19.32 7.51 14.63
CA PHE A 381 20.25 8.28 15.43
C PHE A 381 19.61 9.54 16.00
N ALA A 382 18.87 10.28 15.17
CA ALA A 382 18.15 11.49 15.60
C ALA A 382 17.10 11.20 16.67
N LEU A 383 16.41 10.07 16.59
CA LEU A 383 15.46 9.63 17.62
C LEU A 383 16.16 9.15 18.89
N GLY A 384 17.20 8.31 18.75
CA GLY A 384 17.89 7.71 19.87
C GLY A 384 18.67 8.71 20.72
N LEU A 385 19.27 9.73 20.12
CA LEU A 385 20.13 10.71 20.77
C LEU A 385 19.41 11.50 21.87
N PRO A 386 18.23 12.13 21.67
CA PRO A 386 17.52 12.86 22.73
C PRO A 386 17.11 11.96 23.90
N PHE A 387 16.63 10.75 23.59
CA PHE A 387 16.27 9.81 24.65
C PHE A 387 17.47 9.42 25.53
N ALA A 388 18.62 9.16 24.89
CA ALA A 388 19.86 8.89 25.61
C ALA A 388 20.31 10.11 26.44
N LEU A 389 20.28 11.32 25.88
CA LEU A 389 20.64 12.56 26.59
C LEU A 389 19.73 12.86 27.78
N PHE A 390 18.41 12.76 27.61
CA PHE A 390 17.48 13.00 28.70
C PHE A 390 17.62 11.98 29.84
N ALA A 391 17.91 10.75 29.51
CA ALA A 391 18.16 9.72 30.52
C ALA A 391 19.55 9.84 31.18
N MET A 392 20.55 10.42 30.49
CA MET A 392 21.86 10.75 31.07
C MET A 392 21.82 11.93 32.05
N PHE A 393 20.97 12.93 31.77
CA PHE A 393 20.88 14.15 32.58
C PHE A 393 19.51 14.33 33.24
N PRO A 394 19.10 13.43 34.17
CA PRO A 394 17.80 13.49 34.81
C PRO A 394 17.55 14.80 35.56
N LYS A 395 18.63 15.43 36.10
CA LYS A 395 18.54 16.74 36.76
C LYS A 395 18.10 17.89 35.85
N PHE A 396 18.28 17.75 34.54
CA PHE A 396 17.78 18.73 33.57
C PHE A 396 16.25 18.63 33.45
N LEU A 397 15.71 17.42 33.53
CA LEU A 397 14.27 17.17 33.55
C LEU A 397 13.61 17.52 34.94
N GLU A 398 14.41 17.46 36.00
CA GLU A 398 13.94 17.92 37.34
C GLU A 398 13.68 19.43 37.38
N LYS A 399 14.33 20.21 36.52
CA LYS A 399 14.07 21.64 36.32
C LYS A 399 12.84 21.92 35.45
N LEU A 400 12.36 20.95 34.67
CA LEU A 400 11.04 21.04 34.07
C LEU A 400 10.00 20.88 35.18
N PRO A 401 8.95 21.72 35.23
CA PRO A 401 7.96 21.68 36.34
C PRO A 401 7.40 20.27 36.51
N ARG A 402 7.76 19.63 37.62
CA ARG A 402 7.50 18.19 37.91
C ARG A 402 6.04 17.84 38.08
N SER A 403 5.17 18.80 38.19
CA SER A 403 3.78 18.49 38.48
C SER A 403 2.88 19.46 37.77
N GLY A 404 2.00 18.96 37.06
CA GLY A 404 0.84 19.70 36.91
C GLY A 404 0.33 19.90 35.52
N GLY A 405 -0.66 20.68 35.43
CA GLY A 405 -1.53 20.91 34.33
C GLY A 405 -0.89 21.16 32.94
N TRP A 406 0.41 21.57 32.86
CA TRP A 406 1.07 21.78 31.57
C TRP A 406 1.26 20.51 30.78
N LEU A 407 1.84 19.46 31.38
CA LEU A 407 2.08 18.18 30.72
C LEU A 407 0.76 17.51 30.34
N ASN A 408 -0.23 17.59 31.23
CA ASN A 408 -1.54 17.04 30.91
C ASN A 408 -2.25 17.85 29.82
N THR A 409 -2.16 19.18 29.85
CA THR A 409 -2.66 20.03 28.76
C THR A 409 -2.02 19.67 27.41
N LEU A 410 -0.70 19.41 27.41
CA LEU A 410 0.00 18.99 26.20
C LEU A 410 -0.48 17.62 25.71
N LYS A 411 -0.64 16.62 26.60
CA LYS A 411 -1.18 15.28 26.24
C LYS A 411 -2.57 15.41 25.61
N VAL A 412 -3.46 16.17 26.22
CA VAL A 412 -4.81 16.37 25.69
C VAL A 412 -4.77 17.10 24.35
N THR A 413 -3.92 18.11 24.20
CA THR A 413 -3.73 18.81 22.91
C THR A 413 -3.28 17.85 21.82
N LEU A 414 -2.31 16.97 22.12
CA LEU A 414 -1.85 15.94 21.21
C LEU A 414 -2.94 14.91 20.91
N GLY A 415 -3.81 14.59 21.88
CA GLY A 415 -4.97 13.74 21.66
C GLY A 415 -5.95 14.28 20.60
N PHE A 416 -6.18 15.60 20.59
CA PHE A 416 -6.98 16.23 19.52
C PHE A 416 -6.29 16.17 18.17
N VAL A 417 -4.97 16.34 18.11
CA VAL A 417 -4.19 16.20 16.87
C VAL A 417 -4.24 14.76 16.37
N GLU A 418 -4.11 13.77 17.26
CA GLU A 418 -4.25 12.35 16.89
C GLU A 418 -5.63 12.01 16.36
N LEU A 419 -6.68 12.57 16.95
CA LEU A 419 -8.04 12.37 16.45
C LEU A 419 -8.21 12.93 15.03
N ALA A 420 -7.61 14.08 14.73
CA ALA A 420 -7.60 14.65 13.39
C ALA A 420 -6.81 13.76 12.40
N LEU A 421 -5.64 13.23 12.82
CA LEU A 421 -4.85 12.31 12.01
C LEU A 421 -5.55 10.95 11.80
N ALA A 422 -6.29 10.45 12.81
CA ALA A 422 -7.13 9.26 12.64
C ALA A 422 -8.09 9.42 11.44
N LEU A 423 -8.77 10.57 11.36
CA LEU A 423 -9.65 10.87 10.22
C LEU A 423 -8.91 10.90 8.89
N LYS A 424 -7.62 11.28 8.86
CA LYS A 424 -6.82 11.22 7.63
C LYS A 424 -6.61 9.79 7.16
N PHE A 425 -6.30 8.85 8.06
CA PHE A 425 -6.17 7.42 7.69
C PHE A 425 -7.50 6.84 7.18
N LEU A 426 -8.61 7.19 7.85
CA LEU A 426 -9.93 6.79 7.38
C LEU A 426 -10.25 7.38 5.99
N SER A 427 -9.89 8.64 5.76
CA SER A 427 -10.05 9.30 4.45
C SER A 427 -9.24 8.63 3.36
N ASN A 428 -8.01 8.18 3.65
CA ASN A 428 -7.21 7.44 2.67
C ASN A 428 -7.87 6.10 2.31
N ALA A 429 -8.37 5.35 3.32
CA ALA A 429 -9.10 4.11 3.07
C ALA A 429 -10.37 4.35 2.24
N ASP A 430 -11.13 5.39 2.58
CA ASP A 430 -12.38 5.77 1.89
C ASP A 430 -12.14 6.14 0.43
N LEU A 431 -11.08 6.91 0.14
CA LEU A 431 -10.71 7.32 -1.22
C LEU A 431 -10.33 6.12 -2.09
N VAL A 432 -9.44 5.27 -1.58
CA VAL A 432 -8.89 4.13 -2.32
C VAL A 432 -9.93 3.02 -2.50
N ALA A 433 -10.83 2.84 -1.51
CA ALA A 433 -11.92 1.87 -1.53
C ALA A 433 -13.17 2.38 -2.24
N HIS A 434 -13.21 3.65 -2.62
CA HIS A 434 -14.38 4.31 -3.22
C HIS A 434 -15.68 4.22 -2.39
N TRP A 435 -15.57 4.25 -1.05
CA TRP A 435 -16.76 4.14 -0.18
C TRP A 435 -17.67 5.36 -0.25
N GLY A 436 -17.14 6.55 -0.51
CA GLY A 436 -17.92 7.79 -0.63
C GLY A 436 -18.43 8.35 0.71
N ILE A 437 -17.83 7.92 1.84
CA ILE A 437 -18.30 8.26 3.19
C ILE A 437 -17.66 9.55 3.70
N LEU A 438 -16.34 9.71 3.57
CA LEU A 438 -15.60 10.83 4.15
C LEU A 438 -15.17 11.82 3.07
N LYS A 439 -16.15 12.44 2.43
CA LYS A 439 -15.92 13.47 1.41
C LYS A 439 -15.44 14.77 2.02
N ILE A 440 -14.98 15.71 1.16
CA ILE A 440 -14.30 16.94 1.60
C ILE A 440 -15.11 17.74 2.63
N GLU A 441 -16.43 17.84 2.47
CA GLU A 441 -17.29 18.60 3.37
C GLU A 441 -17.32 18.00 4.78
N LEU A 442 -17.59 16.68 4.85
CA LEU A 442 -17.65 15.99 6.13
C LEU A 442 -16.28 15.98 6.82
N PHE A 443 -15.22 15.75 6.03
CA PHE A 443 -13.85 15.80 6.53
C PHE A 443 -13.53 17.17 7.16
N LEU A 444 -13.79 18.26 6.45
CA LEU A 444 -13.52 19.62 6.92
C LEU A 444 -14.39 19.98 8.14
N ILE A 445 -15.67 19.62 8.14
CA ILE A 445 -16.56 19.85 9.28
C ILE A 445 -16.01 19.16 10.53
N LEU A 446 -15.63 17.90 10.44
CA LEU A 446 -15.06 17.16 11.56
C LEU A 446 -13.75 17.78 12.05
N TRP A 447 -12.87 18.20 11.14
CA TRP A 447 -11.63 18.88 11.50
C TRP A 447 -11.88 20.24 12.18
N VAL A 448 -12.82 21.04 11.66
CA VAL A 448 -13.25 22.29 12.27
C VAL A 448 -13.74 22.05 13.70
N LEU A 449 -14.59 21.06 13.91
CA LEU A 449 -15.12 20.71 15.22
C LEU A 449 -14.01 20.27 16.20
N ILE A 450 -13.06 19.44 15.74
CA ILE A 450 -11.94 18.96 16.56
C ILE A 450 -11.06 20.14 17.00
N PHE A 451 -10.62 20.99 16.07
CA PHE A 451 -9.75 22.12 16.41
C PHE A 451 -10.48 23.23 17.17
N PHE A 452 -11.76 23.44 16.89
CA PHE A 452 -12.58 24.38 17.70
C PHE A 452 -12.74 23.88 19.14
N ALA A 453 -13.03 22.59 19.32
CA ALA A 453 -13.09 21.96 20.66
C ALA A 453 -11.73 22.04 21.39
N LEU A 454 -10.61 21.85 20.70
CA LEU A 454 -9.28 22.08 21.24
C LEU A 454 -9.09 23.53 21.70
N GLY A 455 -9.54 24.50 20.89
CA GLY A 455 -9.50 25.93 21.29
C GLY A 455 -10.29 26.21 22.57
N ILE A 456 -11.51 25.66 22.67
CA ILE A 456 -12.36 25.75 23.85
C ILE A 456 -11.72 25.06 25.08
N TYR A 457 -11.08 23.91 24.86
CA TYR A 457 -10.32 23.21 25.91
C TYR A 457 -9.16 24.05 26.43
N LEU A 458 -8.38 24.65 25.55
CA LEU A 458 -7.28 25.53 25.93
C LEU A 458 -7.78 26.78 26.72
N LEU A 459 -8.99 27.28 26.43
CA LEU A 459 -9.64 28.33 27.21
C LEU A 459 -10.18 27.83 28.58
N GLY A 460 -10.02 26.53 28.90
CA GLY A 460 -10.43 25.95 30.17
C GLY A 460 -11.93 25.74 30.34
N LYS A 461 -12.71 25.80 29.24
CA LYS A 461 -14.16 25.55 29.26
C LYS A 461 -14.53 24.07 29.24
N ILE A 462 -13.68 23.25 28.60
CA ILE A 462 -13.80 21.79 28.61
C ILE A 462 -12.80 21.23 29.60
N LYS A 463 -13.18 20.20 30.35
CA LYS A 463 -12.33 19.48 31.32
C LYS A 463 -12.35 17.99 31.03
N PHE A 464 -11.18 17.38 31.07
CA PHE A 464 -11.00 15.93 30.97
C PHE A 464 -10.70 15.31 32.35
N PRO A 465 -10.83 13.97 32.50
CA PRO A 465 -10.77 13.29 33.80
C PRO A 465 -9.52 13.58 34.62
N LYS A 466 -8.37 13.84 34.01
CA LYS A 466 -7.07 14.07 34.68
C LYS A 466 -6.67 15.55 34.72
N ASP A 467 -7.54 16.46 34.34
CA ASP A 467 -7.26 17.88 34.33
C ASP A 467 -7.27 18.49 35.76
N SER A 468 -6.22 19.26 36.04
CA SER A 468 -6.19 20.10 37.24
C SER A 468 -7.11 21.29 37.06
N PRO A 469 -7.74 21.79 38.15
CA PRO A 469 -8.58 22.99 38.10
C PRO A 469 -7.78 24.20 37.62
N VAL A 470 -8.30 24.85 36.56
CA VAL A 470 -7.64 26.03 35.95
C VAL A 470 -8.20 27.29 36.65
N ASN A 471 -7.48 27.83 37.66
CA ASN A 471 -7.86 29.04 38.31
C ASN A 471 -7.46 30.31 37.54
N LYS A 472 -6.34 30.26 36.78
CA LYS A 472 -5.87 31.35 35.92
C LYS A 472 -5.28 30.75 34.65
N ILE A 473 -5.68 31.29 33.50
CA ILE A 473 -5.13 30.88 32.19
C ILE A 473 -3.77 31.55 32.00
N SER A 474 -2.73 30.76 31.76
CA SER A 474 -1.40 31.30 31.44
C SER A 474 -1.41 32.03 30.08
N LYS A 475 -0.54 33.05 29.90
CA LYS A 475 -0.45 33.79 28.64
C LYS A 475 -0.17 32.87 27.46
N GLY A 476 0.73 31.90 27.63
CA GLY A 476 1.03 30.91 26.56
C GLY A 476 -0.19 30.08 26.17
N ARG A 477 -0.96 29.57 27.15
CA ARG A 477 -2.17 28.78 26.88
C ARG A 477 -3.25 29.63 26.18
N LEU A 478 -3.37 30.92 26.54
CA LEU A 478 -4.30 31.84 25.88
C LEU A 478 -3.90 32.11 24.44
N ILE A 479 -2.60 32.34 24.16
CA ILE A 479 -2.09 32.57 22.83
C ILE A 479 -2.32 31.33 21.98
N SER A 480 -2.00 30.13 22.50
CA SER A 480 -2.25 28.85 21.77
C SER A 480 -3.74 28.66 21.49
N ALA A 481 -4.63 29.00 22.42
CA ALA A 481 -6.08 28.92 22.20
C ALA A 481 -6.54 29.82 21.06
N ILE A 482 -6.07 31.06 21.03
CA ILE A 482 -6.40 32.04 19.98
C ILE A 482 -5.90 31.51 18.62
N LEU A 483 -4.64 31.05 18.55
CA LEU A 483 -4.07 30.50 17.30
C LEU A 483 -4.86 29.30 16.79
N VAL A 484 -5.25 28.37 17.66
CA VAL A 484 -6.05 27.20 17.29
C VAL A 484 -7.46 27.58 16.83
N ILE A 485 -8.08 28.56 17.46
CA ILE A 485 -9.40 29.07 17.03
C ILE A 485 -9.28 29.74 15.65
N ILE A 486 -8.26 30.57 15.43
CA ILE A 486 -7.99 31.18 14.11
C ILE A 486 -7.78 30.08 13.06
N PHE A 487 -7.01 29.04 13.39
CA PHE A 487 -6.83 27.89 12.53
C PHE A 487 -8.14 27.16 12.21
N SER A 488 -9.03 27.01 13.21
CA SER A 488 -10.37 26.43 12.98
C SER A 488 -11.22 27.28 12.02
N PHE A 489 -11.17 28.60 12.09
CA PHE A 489 -11.82 29.48 11.11
C PHE A 489 -11.16 29.40 9.73
N TYR A 490 -9.84 29.27 9.68
CA TYR A 490 -9.13 29.01 8.43
C TYR A 490 -9.61 27.70 7.77
N LEU A 491 -9.78 26.62 8.54
CA LEU A 491 -10.34 25.36 8.04
C LEU A 491 -11.79 25.53 7.56
N ALA A 492 -12.61 26.27 8.30
CA ALA A 492 -13.98 26.57 7.88
C ALA A 492 -14.05 27.35 6.56
N SER A 493 -13.04 28.19 6.26
CA SER A 493 -12.95 28.89 4.98
C SER A 493 -12.80 27.96 3.77
N GLY A 494 -12.34 26.71 4.00
CA GLY A 494 -12.27 25.67 2.96
C GLY A 494 -13.65 25.17 2.47
N LEU A 495 -14.71 25.44 3.23
CA LEU A 495 -16.10 25.16 2.83
C LEU A 495 -16.72 26.27 1.97
N ILE A 496 -15.97 27.35 1.69
CA ILE A 496 -16.45 28.43 0.83
C ILE A 496 -16.34 27.96 -0.63
N TYR A 497 -17.47 27.88 -1.29
CA TYR A 497 -17.58 27.53 -2.70
C TYR A 497 -17.31 28.73 -3.60
N SER A 498 -16.44 28.57 -4.57
CA SER A 498 -16.19 29.57 -5.63
C SER A 498 -17.03 29.20 -6.86
N GLY A 499 -18.04 30.03 -7.17
CA GLY A 499 -18.87 29.84 -8.37
C GLY A 499 -18.08 29.99 -9.67
N GLU A 500 -17.03 30.80 -9.68
CA GLU A 500 -16.14 31.02 -10.83
C GLU A 500 -15.30 29.77 -11.13
N LYS A 501 -14.71 29.16 -10.08
CA LYS A 501 -13.89 27.94 -10.21
C LYS A 501 -14.70 26.65 -10.14
N LYS A 502 -15.99 26.73 -9.82
CA LYS A 502 -16.88 25.57 -9.59
C LYS A 502 -16.27 24.54 -8.62
N SER A 503 -15.55 24.99 -7.62
CA SER A 503 -14.89 24.16 -6.62
C SER A 503 -14.82 24.86 -5.27
N TYR A 504 -14.54 24.09 -4.21
CA TYR A 504 -14.21 24.64 -2.90
C TYR A 504 -12.84 25.33 -2.90
N ARG A 505 -12.63 26.20 -1.90
CA ARG A 505 -11.35 26.88 -1.72
C ARG A 505 -10.28 25.88 -1.28
N ALA A 506 -9.18 25.78 -2.03
CA ALA A 506 -8.01 25.03 -1.64
C ALA A 506 -7.35 25.64 -0.39
N LEU A 507 -7.03 24.82 0.59
CA LEU A 507 -6.36 25.21 1.83
C LEU A 507 -4.91 24.76 1.79
N SER A 508 -3.96 25.70 1.60
CA SER A 508 -2.52 25.39 1.45
C SER A 508 -1.93 24.60 2.62
N LEU A 509 -2.38 24.86 3.86
CA LEU A 509 -1.92 24.10 5.04
C LEU A 509 -2.51 22.69 5.12
N LEU A 510 -3.58 22.41 4.38
CA LEU A 510 -4.27 21.11 4.38
C LEU A 510 -4.03 20.33 3.09
N SER A 511 -3.31 20.90 2.15
CA SER A 511 -3.05 20.30 0.84
C SER A 511 -2.37 18.93 0.98
N GLY A 512 -2.99 17.91 0.42
CA GLY A 512 -2.56 16.51 0.54
C GLY A 512 -2.94 15.83 1.87
N LEU A 513 -3.44 16.56 2.88
CA LEU A 513 -4.02 15.96 4.09
C LEU A 513 -5.53 15.75 3.94
N ALA A 514 -6.23 16.73 3.37
CA ALA A 514 -7.66 16.61 3.07
C ALA A 514 -7.90 15.75 1.80
N PRO A 515 -9.12 15.19 1.65
CA PRO A 515 -9.55 14.59 0.39
C PRO A 515 -9.49 15.60 -0.77
N PRO A 516 -9.41 15.13 -2.04
CA PRO A 516 -9.47 16.01 -3.20
C PRO A 516 -10.72 16.90 -3.20
N LEU A 517 -10.60 18.14 -3.68
CA LEU A 517 -11.73 19.07 -3.75
C LEU A 517 -12.86 18.55 -4.67
N SER A 518 -12.52 17.71 -5.64
CA SER A 518 -13.47 17.03 -6.54
C SER A 518 -14.25 15.90 -5.85
N TYR A 519 -13.73 15.37 -4.72
CA TYR A 519 -14.39 14.34 -3.93
C TYR A 519 -15.39 14.97 -2.96
N SER A 520 -16.52 15.40 -3.49
CA SER A 520 -17.51 16.25 -2.85
C SER A 520 -18.91 15.62 -2.92
N TYR A 521 -19.78 15.93 -1.94
CA TYR A 521 -21.20 15.57 -1.97
C TYR A 521 -21.99 16.49 -2.89
N PHE A 522 -21.66 17.78 -2.89
CA PHE A 522 -22.45 18.80 -3.57
C PHE A 522 -21.90 19.13 -4.96
N PHE A 523 -20.59 19.04 -5.15
CA PHE A 523 -19.92 19.43 -6.39
C PHE A 523 -18.92 18.34 -6.84
N PRO A 524 -19.39 17.10 -7.05
CA PRO A 524 -18.51 16.02 -7.49
C PRO A 524 -17.98 16.32 -8.89
N SER A 525 -16.71 16.04 -9.11
CA SER A 525 -16.08 16.09 -10.42
C SER A 525 -15.17 14.88 -10.60
N ASP A 526 -15.22 14.30 -11.80
CA ASP A 526 -14.36 13.15 -12.10
C ASP A 526 -12.88 13.52 -12.23
N CYS A 527 -12.62 14.80 -12.53
CA CYS A 527 -11.27 15.32 -12.77
C CYS A 527 -11.01 16.54 -11.88
N PRO A 528 -9.74 16.72 -11.44
CA PRO A 528 -9.36 17.91 -10.69
C PRO A 528 -9.68 19.19 -11.45
N ASN A 529 -10.06 20.26 -10.74
CA ASN A 529 -10.35 21.59 -11.28
C ASN A 529 -11.41 21.62 -12.42
N ASN A 530 -12.30 20.62 -12.47
CA ASN A 530 -13.23 20.42 -13.59
C ASN A 530 -12.53 20.44 -14.97
N LEU A 531 -11.32 19.89 -15.03
CA LEU A 531 -10.63 19.64 -16.28
C LEU A 531 -11.32 18.48 -17.01
N ASN A 532 -11.17 18.44 -18.33
CA ASN A 532 -11.58 17.29 -19.12
C ASN A 532 -10.44 16.28 -19.09
N CYS A 533 -10.57 15.20 -18.32
CA CYS A 533 -9.55 14.16 -18.25
C CYS A 533 -10.11 12.78 -18.53
N PHE A 534 -9.26 11.90 -18.99
CA PHE A 534 -9.53 10.47 -19.17
C PHE A 534 -8.83 9.69 -18.06
N LYS A 535 -9.49 8.67 -17.52
CA LYS A 535 -8.94 7.75 -16.51
C LYS A 535 -8.49 6.41 -17.12
N ASP A 536 -8.67 6.27 -18.41
CA ASP A 536 -8.24 5.12 -19.20
C ASP A 536 -7.38 5.58 -20.37
N LEU A 537 -6.29 4.86 -20.59
CA LEU A 537 -5.28 5.22 -21.58
C LEU A 537 -5.84 5.14 -23.01
N LYS A 538 -6.53 4.05 -23.33
CA LYS A 538 -7.04 3.80 -24.68
C LYS A 538 -8.05 4.87 -25.12
N SER A 539 -9.06 5.11 -24.29
CA SER A 539 -10.10 6.12 -24.59
C SER A 539 -9.52 7.53 -24.70
N GLY A 540 -8.54 7.88 -23.85
CA GLY A 540 -7.87 9.17 -23.92
C GLY A 540 -7.00 9.31 -25.17
N MET A 541 -6.31 8.25 -25.58
CA MET A 541 -5.51 8.22 -26.81
C MET A 541 -6.39 8.36 -28.07
N ASP A 542 -7.48 7.60 -28.13
CA ASP A 542 -8.40 7.66 -29.28
C ASP A 542 -9.00 9.07 -29.43
N TYR A 543 -9.37 9.70 -28.30
CA TYR A 543 -9.83 11.09 -28.31
C TYR A 543 -8.72 12.06 -28.75
N ALA A 544 -7.49 11.91 -28.23
CA ALA A 544 -6.36 12.76 -28.60
C ALA A 544 -6.04 12.69 -30.10
N LYS A 545 -6.11 11.49 -30.70
CA LYS A 545 -5.99 11.30 -32.16
C LYS A 545 -7.09 12.06 -32.90
N SER A 546 -8.36 11.96 -32.45
CA SER A 546 -9.49 12.58 -33.11
C SER A 546 -9.43 14.11 -33.14
N VAL A 547 -8.86 14.72 -32.08
CA VAL A 547 -8.73 16.20 -31.95
C VAL A 547 -7.36 16.72 -32.33
N ASN A 548 -6.44 15.84 -32.70
CA ASN A 548 -5.04 16.14 -33.06
C ASN A 548 -4.32 17.02 -32.02
N LYS A 549 -4.36 16.60 -30.77
CA LYS A 549 -3.68 17.27 -29.64
C LYS A 549 -2.70 16.32 -28.96
N PRO A 550 -1.58 16.84 -28.43
CA PRO A 550 -0.69 16.03 -27.62
C PRO A 550 -1.36 15.60 -26.31
N ILE A 551 -0.93 14.47 -25.80
CA ILE A 551 -1.39 13.90 -24.53
C ILE A 551 -0.48 14.43 -23.42
N LEU A 552 -1.08 14.90 -22.33
CA LEU A 552 -0.41 15.01 -21.03
C LEU A 552 -0.81 13.76 -20.23
N LEU A 553 0.12 12.83 -20.11
CA LEU A 553 -0.06 11.62 -19.31
C LEU A 553 0.38 11.91 -17.88
N ASP A 554 -0.52 11.73 -16.95
CA ASP A 554 -0.36 12.00 -15.52
C ASP A 554 -0.50 10.70 -14.74
N PHE A 555 0.61 10.19 -14.21
CA PHE A 555 0.57 9.10 -13.23
C PHE A 555 0.35 9.70 -11.84
N THR A 556 -0.83 9.47 -11.32
CA THR A 556 -1.34 10.06 -10.08
C THR A 556 -1.82 8.99 -9.09
N GLY A 557 -2.32 9.42 -7.93
CA GLY A 557 -2.92 8.54 -6.94
C GLY A 557 -3.96 9.25 -6.09
N TYR A 558 -4.96 8.52 -5.63
CA TYR A 558 -5.98 9.05 -4.72
C TYR A 558 -5.40 9.51 -3.38
N ALA A 559 -4.43 8.76 -2.85
CA ALA A 559 -3.72 9.08 -1.60
C ALA A 559 -2.43 9.91 -1.79
N CYS A 560 -2.12 10.31 -3.02
CA CYS A 560 -0.88 11.01 -3.37
C CYS A 560 -0.88 12.48 -2.92
N VAL A 561 -0.09 12.80 -1.90
CA VAL A 561 0.01 14.17 -1.34
C VAL A 561 0.56 15.19 -2.36
N ASN A 562 1.62 14.83 -3.09
CA ASN A 562 2.25 15.75 -4.04
C ASN A 562 1.37 15.97 -5.29
N CYS A 563 0.61 14.94 -5.71
CA CYS A 563 -0.38 15.08 -6.78
C CYS A 563 -1.44 16.12 -6.39
N ARG A 564 -1.98 16.03 -5.15
CA ARG A 564 -2.94 17.03 -4.63
C ARG A 564 -2.37 18.43 -4.63
N LYS A 565 -1.09 18.61 -4.24
CA LYS A 565 -0.45 19.93 -4.27
C LYS A 565 -0.36 20.51 -5.69
N MET A 566 -0.04 19.70 -6.69
CA MET A 566 -0.03 20.14 -8.08
C MET A 566 -1.43 20.55 -8.54
N GLU A 567 -2.42 19.71 -8.28
CA GLU A 567 -3.81 19.95 -8.67
C GLU A 567 -4.45 21.15 -7.97
N GLU A 568 -4.08 21.43 -6.71
CA GLU A 568 -4.66 22.52 -5.92
C GLU A 568 -3.95 23.87 -6.11
N HIS A 569 -2.63 23.87 -6.44
CA HIS A 569 -1.82 25.07 -6.41
C HIS A 569 -1.14 25.41 -7.73
N VAL A 570 -0.80 24.44 -8.58
CA VAL A 570 -0.12 24.68 -9.86
C VAL A 570 -1.12 24.68 -11.02
N TRP A 571 -1.94 23.66 -11.13
CA TRP A 571 -2.89 23.56 -12.24
C TRP A 571 -3.95 24.67 -12.30
N PRO A 572 -4.44 25.26 -11.18
CA PRO A 572 -5.40 26.36 -11.21
C PRO A 572 -4.78 27.73 -11.58
N LEU A 573 -3.46 27.82 -11.73
CA LEU A 573 -2.80 29.04 -12.17
C LEU A 573 -3.22 29.36 -13.61
N LYS A 574 -3.49 30.63 -13.89
CA LYS A 574 -4.18 31.08 -15.10
C LYS A 574 -3.56 30.54 -16.40
N ASP A 575 -2.25 30.61 -16.50
CA ASP A 575 -1.54 30.22 -17.72
C ASP A 575 -1.40 28.70 -17.85
N VAL A 576 -1.27 27.98 -16.72
CA VAL A 576 -1.25 26.52 -16.66
C VAL A 576 -2.65 25.97 -16.99
N ASP A 577 -3.71 26.46 -16.34
CA ASP A 577 -5.08 26.01 -16.57
C ASP A 577 -5.48 26.18 -18.04
N LYS A 578 -5.11 27.33 -18.64
CA LYS A 578 -5.36 27.61 -20.06
C LYS A 578 -4.63 26.62 -20.98
N LEU A 579 -3.36 26.31 -20.68
CA LEU A 579 -2.62 25.32 -21.47
C LEU A 579 -3.24 23.94 -21.36
N LEU A 580 -3.56 23.50 -20.15
CA LEU A 580 -4.15 22.18 -19.90
C LEU A 580 -5.49 22.02 -20.64
N ARG A 581 -6.38 23.04 -20.61
CA ARG A 581 -7.71 22.96 -21.24
C ARG A 581 -7.62 23.06 -22.76
N ASP A 582 -6.81 23.97 -23.26
CA ASP A 582 -6.87 24.33 -24.68
C ASP A 582 -5.94 23.49 -25.55
N LYS A 583 -4.82 23.02 -25.01
CA LYS A 583 -3.70 22.50 -25.80
C LYS A 583 -3.43 21.01 -25.60
N PHE A 584 -3.86 20.42 -24.51
CA PHE A 584 -3.58 19.04 -24.20
C PHE A 584 -4.84 18.21 -24.05
N VAL A 585 -4.71 16.91 -24.23
CA VAL A 585 -5.64 15.92 -23.72
C VAL A 585 -5.03 15.31 -22.46
N LEU A 586 -5.68 15.50 -21.32
CA LEU A 586 -5.21 15.01 -20.03
C LEU A 586 -5.66 13.56 -19.83
N ILE A 587 -4.71 12.68 -19.55
CA ILE A 587 -4.98 11.28 -19.16
C ILE A 587 -4.37 11.06 -17.80
N SER A 588 -5.21 10.91 -16.76
CA SER A 588 -4.78 10.69 -15.38
C SER A 588 -4.96 9.24 -14.98
N LEU A 589 -3.84 8.53 -14.79
CA LEU A 589 -3.77 7.12 -14.46
C LEU A 589 -3.48 6.94 -12.97
N TYR A 590 -4.48 6.44 -12.24
CA TYR A 590 -4.40 6.28 -10.79
C TYR A 590 -3.73 4.96 -10.42
N VAL A 591 -2.46 5.02 -10.00
CA VAL A 591 -1.63 3.84 -9.69
C VAL A 591 -1.97 3.17 -8.35
N ASP A 592 -2.80 3.80 -7.55
CA ASP A 592 -3.29 3.29 -6.26
C ASP A 592 -4.77 2.88 -6.26
N ASP A 593 -5.43 2.88 -7.42
CA ASP A 593 -6.83 2.51 -7.55
C ASP A 593 -7.04 1.01 -7.28
N LYS A 594 -7.80 0.69 -6.23
CA LYS A 594 -8.11 -0.71 -5.85
C LYS A 594 -9.39 -1.26 -6.50
N LYS A 595 -10.03 -0.49 -7.40
CA LYS A 595 -11.16 -0.98 -8.19
C LYS A 595 -10.71 -2.16 -9.04
N SER A 596 -11.48 -3.27 -8.97
CA SER A 596 -11.18 -4.50 -9.71
C SER A 596 -11.20 -4.25 -11.22
N LEU A 597 -10.24 -4.82 -11.93
CA LEU A 597 -10.29 -4.90 -13.39
C LEU A 597 -11.43 -5.84 -13.85
N PRO A 598 -11.97 -5.62 -15.05
CA PRO A 598 -12.78 -6.63 -15.72
C PRO A 598 -12.00 -7.95 -15.83
N ASP A 599 -12.70 -9.09 -15.77
CA ASP A 599 -12.03 -10.40 -15.75
C ASP A 599 -11.15 -10.65 -16.97
N LEU A 600 -11.53 -10.13 -18.12
CA LEU A 600 -10.75 -10.19 -19.37
C LEU A 600 -9.42 -9.39 -19.32
N GLU A 601 -9.33 -8.38 -18.45
CA GLU A 601 -8.13 -7.56 -18.25
C GLU A 601 -7.26 -8.04 -17.08
N LYS A 602 -7.69 -9.07 -16.32
CA LYS A 602 -6.91 -9.67 -15.23
C LYS A 602 -5.88 -10.63 -15.79
N ILE A 603 -4.78 -10.11 -16.28
CA ILE A 603 -3.71 -10.89 -16.89
C ILE A 603 -2.53 -11.11 -15.94
N ASN A 604 -1.78 -12.17 -16.21
CA ASN A 604 -0.50 -12.43 -15.58
C ASN A 604 0.62 -11.76 -16.36
N VAL A 605 1.47 -11.00 -15.68
CA VAL A 605 2.62 -10.32 -16.28
C VAL A 605 3.91 -10.72 -15.58
N ASN A 606 5.03 -10.71 -16.30
CA ASN A 606 6.32 -10.93 -15.69
C ASN A 606 6.65 -9.80 -14.71
N ARG A 607 7.20 -10.14 -13.55
CA ARG A 607 7.70 -9.11 -12.63
C ARG A 607 8.84 -8.34 -13.27
N ILE A 608 8.91 -7.04 -13.01
CA ILE A 608 9.96 -6.15 -13.51
C ILE A 608 11.36 -6.63 -13.10
N SER A 609 11.46 -7.29 -11.94
CA SER A 609 12.69 -7.93 -11.46
C SER A 609 13.15 -9.15 -12.28
N GLY A 610 12.39 -9.57 -13.29
CA GLY A 610 12.69 -10.74 -14.13
C GLY A 610 12.47 -12.10 -13.44
N LYS A 611 12.07 -12.14 -12.18
CA LYS A 611 11.83 -13.39 -11.43
C LYS A 611 10.38 -13.50 -10.97
N GLY A 612 9.62 -14.38 -11.62
CA GLY A 612 8.24 -14.73 -11.25
C GLY A 612 7.18 -13.87 -11.93
N VAL A 613 5.94 -14.27 -11.73
CA VAL A 613 4.75 -13.69 -12.36
C VAL A 613 3.97 -12.87 -11.33
N ARG A 614 3.28 -11.82 -11.79
CA ARG A 614 2.34 -11.01 -11.00
C ARG A 614 1.01 -10.93 -11.73
N LYS A 615 -0.10 -11.19 -11.02
CA LYS A 615 -1.45 -10.98 -11.56
C LYS A 615 -1.87 -9.52 -11.39
N LEU A 616 -2.34 -8.90 -12.46
CA LEU A 616 -2.93 -7.56 -12.42
C LEU A 616 -4.42 -7.71 -12.06
N ASN A 617 -4.80 -7.35 -10.83
CA ASN A 617 -6.16 -7.57 -10.32
C ASN A 617 -7.03 -6.28 -10.32
N ASN A 618 -6.40 -5.11 -10.32
CA ASN A 618 -7.07 -3.82 -10.22
C ASN A 618 -6.41 -2.77 -11.11
N TYR A 619 -7.08 -1.63 -11.29
CA TYR A 619 -6.58 -0.55 -12.13
C TYR A 619 -5.24 0.00 -11.63
N GLY A 620 -5.03 0.10 -10.32
CA GLY A 620 -3.75 0.53 -9.76
C GLY A 620 -2.60 -0.39 -10.15
N HIS A 621 -2.80 -1.71 -10.10
CA HIS A 621 -1.80 -2.68 -10.56
C HIS A 621 -1.52 -2.53 -12.07
N LYS A 622 -2.56 -2.29 -12.89
CA LYS A 622 -2.44 -2.05 -14.32
C LYS A 622 -1.55 -0.84 -14.61
N TRP A 623 -1.84 0.29 -13.97
CA TRP A 623 -1.13 1.54 -14.24
C TRP A 623 0.25 1.62 -13.57
N ALA A 624 0.43 1.05 -12.37
CA ALA A 624 1.73 0.95 -11.74
C ALA A 624 2.69 0.04 -12.53
N TYR A 625 2.18 -1.08 -13.07
CA TYR A 625 2.97 -1.94 -13.95
C TYR A 625 3.35 -1.22 -15.23
N PHE A 626 2.41 -0.51 -15.86
CA PHE A 626 2.66 0.28 -17.07
C PHE A 626 3.75 1.33 -16.83
N GLN A 627 3.64 2.10 -15.75
CA GLN A 627 4.63 3.11 -15.39
C GLN A 627 6.02 2.50 -15.17
N ALA A 628 6.09 1.46 -14.36
CA ALA A 628 7.37 0.88 -13.97
C ALA A 628 8.04 0.09 -15.11
N ARG A 629 7.27 -0.58 -15.98
CA ARG A 629 7.80 -1.41 -17.08
C ARG A 629 8.30 -0.57 -18.25
N TYR A 630 7.57 0.50 -18.62
CA TYR A 630 7.85 1.24 -19.86
C TYR A 630 8.55 2.58 -19.64
N PHE A 631 8.44 3.15 -18.45
CA PHE A 631 9.14 4.40 -18.11
C PHE A 631 10.23 4.21 -17.05
N ASN A 632 10.38 2.99 -16.54
CA ASN A 632 11.37 2.61 -15.53
C ASN A 632 11.32 3.49 -14.27
N VAL A 633 10.11 3.96 -13.91
CA VAL A 633 9.83 4.86 -12.80
C VAL A 633 8.62 4.34 -12.02
N ASN A 634 8.65 4.52 -10.68
CA ASN A 634 7.49 4.28 -9.81
C ASN A 634 7.38 5.42 -8.80
N SER A 635 6.97 6.58 -9.27
CA SER A 635 6.78 7.77 -8.44
C SER A 635 5.56 8.56 -8.90
N GLN A 636 4.90 9.22 -7.97
CA GLN A 636 3.75 10.10 -8.23
C GLN A 636 3.96 11.46 -7.53
N PRO A 637 3.58 12.56 -8.19
CA PRO A 637 3.13 12.65 -9.58
C PRO A 637 4.27 12.40 -10.57
N TYR A 638 3.94 11.89 -11.76
CA TYR A 638 4.87 11.78 -12.86
C TYR A 638 4.16 12.17 -14.16
N TYR A 639 4.66 13.22 -14.80
CA TYR A 639 4.08 13.82 -15.98
C TYR A 639 4.96 13.59 -17.18
N LEU A 640 4.37 13.17 -18.28
CA LEU A 640 5.03 13.10 -19.57
C LEU A 640 4.11 13.58 -20.68
N ILE A 641 4.68 14.12 -21.74
CA ILE A 641 3.92 14.55 -22.91
C ILE A 641 4.23 13.60 -24.06
N MET A 642 3.16 13.08 -24.68
CA MET A 642 3.25 12.06 -25.71
C MET A 642 2.48 12.46 -26.97
N ASP A 643 2.99 12.08 -28.13
CA ASP A 643 2.25 12.15 -29.39
C ASP A 643 1.28 10.96 -29.50
N PRO A 644 -0.03 11.21 -29.76
CA PRO A 644 -1.02 10.14 -29.83
C PRO A 644 -0.84 9.21 -31.06
N ASN A 645 -0.18 9.65 -32.13
CA ASN A 645 -0.04 8.89 -33.37
C ASN A 645 1.23 8.04 -33.39
N SER A 646 2.37 8.64 -33.04
CA SER A 646 3.67 7.95 -33.07
C SER A 646 4.07 7.33 -31.74
N TYR A 647 3.32 7.57 -30.67
CA TYR A 647 3.63 7.16 -29.28
C TYR A 647 4.98 7.68 -28.77
N SER A 648 5.52 8.73 -29.42
CA SER A 648 6.80 9.32 -29.05
C SER A 648 6.65 10.22 -27.83
N ILE A 649 7.58 10.11 -26.89
CA ILE A 649 7.70 11.04 -25.76
C ILE A 649 8.27 12.35 -26.31
N LEU A 650 7.59 13.46 -26.08
CA LEU A 650 7.86 14.75 -26.71
C LEU A 650 8.84 15.62 -25.93
N ASN A 651 9.07 15.32 -24.66
CA ASN A 651 10.04 16.02 -23.80
C ASN A 651 10.42 15.16 -22.59
N SER A 652 11.45 15.59 -21.87
CA SER A 652 11.84 14.92 -20.61
C SER A 652 10.71 14.96 -19.59
N PRO A 653 10.31 13.81 -19.00
CA PRO A 653 9.28 13.77 -17.99
C PRO A 653 9.65 14.54 -16.72
N VAL A 654 8.64 15.02 -15.99
CA VAL A 654 8.82 15.73 -14.71
C VAL A 654 7.95 15.13 -13.62
N GLY A 655 8.39 15.28 -12.35
CA GLY A 655 7.64 14.86 -11.17
C GLY A 655 6.92 16.03 -10.50
N TYR A 656 7.06 16.13 -9.17
CA TYR A 656 6.52 17.24 -8.40
C TYR A 656 7.26 18.56 -8.74
N THR A 657 6.60 19.44 -9.45
CA THR A 657 7.15 20.72 -9.98
C THR A 657 6.28 21.88 -9.48
N PRO A 658 6.53 22.38 -8.26
CA PRO A 658 5.70 23.43 -7.65
C PRO A 658 5.92 24.82 -8.26
N ASP A 659 7.03 25.03 -8.99
CA ASP A 659 7.32 26.30 -9.67
C ASP A 659 6.48 26.44 -10.93
N GLU A 660 5.73 27.55 -11.03
CA GLU A 660 4.83 27.83 -12.13
C GLU A 660 5.57 27.92 -13.48
N MET A 661 6.69 28.63 -13.49
CA MET A 661 7.44 28.87 -14.73
C MET A 661 8.11 27.60 -15.24
N GLU A 662 8.62 26.77 -14.33
CA GLU A 662 9.21 25.48 -14.67
C GLU A 662 8.15 24.56 -15.29
N TYR A 663 6.95 24.50 -14.71
CA TYR A 663 5.87 23.67 -15.23
C TYR A 663 5.31 24.20 -16.57
N ILE A 664 5.19 25.53 -16.75
CA ILE A 664 4.82 26.14 -18.03
C ILE A 664 5.87 25.84 -19.11
N ASN A 665 7.16 25.91 -18.77
CA ASN A 665 8.25 25.58 -19.69
C ASN A 665 8.18 24.12 -20.13
N PHE A 666 7.91 23.21 -19.21
CA PHE A 666 7.68 21.79 -19.50
C PHE A 666 6.53 21.61 -20.50
N LEU A 667 5.38 22.24 -20.27
CA LEU A 667 4.20 22.15 -21.16
C LEU A 667 4.50 22.74 -22.55
N ASN A 668 5.10 23.92 -22.60
CA ASN A 668 5.43 24.61 -23.87
C ASN A 668 6.49 23.85 -24.68
N CYS A 669 7.44 23.23 -24.01
CA CYS A 669 8.43 22.39 -24.65
C CYS A 669 7.76 21.21 -25.41
N GLY A 670 6.90 20.44 -24.72
CA GLY A 670 6.17 19.36 -25.35
C GLY A 670 5.29 19.80 -26.52
N LEU A 671 4.62 20.97 -26.38
CA LEU A 671 3.84 21.57 -27.49
C LEU A 671 4.72 21.94 -28.70
N SER A 672 5.91 22.44 -28.46
CA SER A 672 6.85 22.81 -29.53
C SER A 672 7.34 21.57 -30.28
N SER A 673 7.65 20.50 -29.54
CA SER A 673 8.05 19.20 -30.11
C SER A 673 6.91 18.58 -30.92
N PHE A 674 5.67 18.60 -30.40
CA PHE A 674 4.48 18.12 -31.13
C PHE A 674 4.27 18.84 -32.45
N LYS A 675 4.36 20.19 -32.45
CA LYS A 675 4.19 20.99 -33.67
C LYS A 675 5.27 20.72 -34.72
N LYS A 676 6.49 20.38 -34.28
CA LYS A 676 7.61 20.09 -35.17
C LYS A 676 7.47 18.73 -35.81
N LEU A 677 7.05 17.72 -35.04
CA LEU A 677 6.80 16.37 -35.49
C LEU A 677 5.68 16.33 -36.55
N ASN A 678 4.59 17.09 -36.31
CA ASN A 678 3.41 17.12 -37.20
C ASN A 678 3.51 18.14 -38.34
N LYS A 679 4.65 18.83 -38.51
CA LYS A 679 4.92 19.68 -39.67
C LYS A 679 5.69 18.96 -40.78
N ASN A 680 6.32 17.84 -40.47
CA ASN A 680 7.00 16.96 -41.40
C ASN A 680 6.05 15.84 -41.84
#